data_8bccb579f72906faaa9d29e0149fe7d0
#
_entry.id   8bccb579f72906faaa9d29e0149fe7d0
#
_cell.length_a   1.000
_cell.length_b   1.000
_cell.length_c   1.000
_cell.angle_alpha   90.00
_cell.angle_beta   90.00
_cell.angle_gamma   90.00
#
_symmetry.space_group_name_H-M   'P 1'
#
loop_
_entity.id
_entity.type
_entity.pdbx_description
1 polymer ?
#
loop_
_entity_poly.entity_id
_entity_poly.type
_entity_poly.pdbx_seq_one_letter_code
_entity_poly.pdbx_strand_id
1 'polypeptide(L)'
;MNTDKHWLDEQATLSLKRLLPRIAARFEGQTDAVEWAAYRDRLTRHFPRLFACLHTLYGDRYDFFYHLESVLCAATELWLARPGELKGLDAMRETDPQWYLSNRMVGAMCYVDLFAGDFEGLRQRISYLAELGITYLHLMPVFKVPAGDNDGGYAVSSYREMNPELGSADQLAELATELRHHGISLVLDFVFNHTSDEHDWARQALSGDPEYQAYYRMYPDRTLPDAFERSMTEVFTEDHPGAFTYVSRLKKWVWTTFHTYQWDLNYENPALFNRMVEEMLGLANMGVEILRLDAVAFLWKRLNTDCQNLPEAHLVIQAFNAVASIAAPAMVLKSEAIVHPDEVSRYISQAECPLSYNPQLMALLWDALATREVRALQRAMQRSFTIPEGCAWVNYVRCHDDIGWAFSDEDISGAGFDAREHRTFLTRFYTGRFAGSFARGAPFQENPATGDARVSGNCASLAGVEQALEQQDESALELAIARVLLIHGVIMTIGGIPLLYLGDEIATLNDYSYDQDPAKLGDSRWLHRAAFDWQRCERRRDMSTVEGRVFQGLLRLIQLRRQNLAFTRAETEILDAGNPHVFAYVRSHDQHTVFVLSNFSEREQRVEARRLRQMGMRKTMVDLYAGRSVTATQELVMVPYQLMVLARVA
;
A
#
# COMPACT_ATOMS: atom_id res chain seq x y z
N MET A 1 19.24 -23.95 -16.36
CA MET A 1 18.10 -23.63 -15.46
C MET A 1 17.62 -24.82 -14.59
N ASN A 2 17.33 -26.01 -15.12
CA ASN A 2 16.88 -27.13 -14.27
C ASN A 2 17.96 -27.73 -13.36
N THR A 3 19.22 -27.73 -13.78
CA THR A 3 20.36 -28.27 -13.03
C THR A 3 20.70 -27.45 -11.79
N ASP A 4 20.57 -26.11 -11.89
CA ASP A 4 20.88 -25.19 -10.78
C ASP A 4 19.83 -25.26 -9.67
N LYS A 5 18.54 -25.40 -10.02
CA LYS A 5 17.46 -25.53 -9.03
C LYS A 5 17.58 -26.83 -8.24
N HIS A 6 17.82 -27.94 -8.91
CA HIS A 6 17.99 -29.25 -8.25
C HIS A 6 19.18 -29.25 -7.28
N TRP A 7 20.28 -28.65 -7.70
CA TRP A 7 21.45 -28.49 -6.84
C TRP A 7 21.17 -27.65 -5.61
N LEU A 8 20.46 -26.51 -5.76
CA LEU A 8 20.07 -25.66 -4.63
C LEU A 8 19.18 -26.41 -3.64
N ASP A 9 18.22 -27.20 -4.11
CA ASP A 9 17.31 -27.98 -3.27
C ASP A 9 18.09 -29.07 -2.48
N GLU A 10 19.08 -29.71 -3.09
CA GLU A 10 19.98 -30.66 -2.43
C GLU A 10 20.83 -29.95 -1.36
N GLN A 11 21.44 -28.80 -1.70
CA GLN A 11 22.23 -28.03 -0.74
C GLN A 11 21.40 -27.50 0.42
N ALA A 12 20.17 -27.05 0.17
CA ALA A 12 19.23 -26.66 1.21
C ALA A 12 18.95 -27.83 2.17
N THR A 13 18.65 -29.01 1.62
CA THR A 13 18.38 -30.22 2.42
C THR A 13 19.59 -30.60 3.28
N LEU A 14 20.79 -30.61 2.72
CA LEU A 14 22.02 -30.92 3.44
C LEU A 14 22.33 -29.88 4.52
N SER A 15 22.12 -28.59 4.23
CA SER A 15 22.34 -27.50 5.16
C SER A 15 21.37 -27.55 6.33
N LEU A 16 20.08 -27.79 6.07
CA LEU A 16 19.08 -27.95 7.14
C LEU A 16 19.37 -29.15 8.04
N LYS A 17 19.77 -30.28 7.45
CA LYS A 17 20.17 -31.49 8.20
C LYS A 17 21.31 -31.21 9.17
N ARG A 18 22.20 -30.26 8.86
CA ARG A 18 23.34 -29.87 9.72
C ARG A 18 22.95 -28.80 10.75
N LEU A 19 22.11 -27.83 10.36
CA LEU A 19 21.74 -26.68 11.20
C LEU A 19 20.66 -27.04 12.20
N LEU A 20 19.65 -27.82 11.82
CA LEU A 20 18.51 -28.13 12.67
C LEU A 20 18.90 -28.77 14.00
N PRO A 21 19.83 -29.75 14.10
CA PRO A 21 20.29 -30.30 15.39
C PRO A 21 20.95 -29.24 16.29
N ARG A 22 21.65 -28.26 15.71
CA ARG A 22 22.31 -27.18 16.46
C ARG A 22 21.28 -26.22 17.06
N ILE A 23 20.28 -25.86 16.24
CA ILE A 23 19.14 -25.02 16.68
C ILE A 23 18.35 -25.78 17.76
N ALA A 24 18.02 -27.06 17.56
CA ALA A 24 17.32 -27.87 18.54
C ALA A 24 18.10 -27.94 19.86
N ALA A 25 19.39 -28.22 19.82
CA ALA A 25 20.23 -28.27 21.03
C ALA A 25 20.22 -26.94 21.83
N ARG A 26 20.03 -25.80 21.15
CA ARG A 26 19.98 -24.47 21.79
C ARG A 26 18.59 -24.13 22.32
N PHE A 27 17.52 -24.53 21.66
CA PHE A 27 16.20 -23.93 21.85
C PHE A 27 15.07 -24.91 22.20
N GLU A 28 15.17 -26.23 21.84
CA GLU A 28 14.06 -27.19 21.99
C GLU A 28 13.55 -27.31 23.43
N GLY A 29 14.45 -27.20 24.41
CA GLY A 29 14.07 -27.28 25.84
C GLY A 29 13.36 -26.04 26.41
N GLN A 30 13.14 -24.99 25.60
CA GLN A 30 12.54 -23.73 26.02
C GLN A 30 11.03 -23.64 25.73
N THR A 31 10.44 -24.65 25.08
CA THR A 31 9.01 -24.74 24.77
C THR A 31 8.51 -26.18 24.89
N ASP A 32 7.20 -26.38 24.79
CA ASP A 32 6.65 -27.74 24.77
C ASP A 32 6.91 -28.44 23.42
N ALA A 33 6.84 -29.79 23.45
CA ALA A 33 7.19 -30.63 22.32
C ALA A 33 6.24 -30.45 21.11
N VAL A 34 4.99 -30.05 21.34
CA VAL A 34 3.98 -29.84 20.28
C VAL A 34 4.26 -28.53 19.56
N GLU A 35 4.48 -27.45 20.29
CA GLU A 35 4.87 -26.15 19.73
C GLU A 35 6.20 -26.27 18.96
N TRP A 36 7.19 -26.96 19.54
CA TRP A 36 8.46 -27.19 18.86
C TRP A 36 8.30 -27.98 17.56
N ALA A 37 7.48 -29.03 17.56
CA ALA A 37 7.22 -29.80 16.35
C ALA A 37 6.55 -28.95 15.26
N ALA A 38 5.57 -28.13 15.62
CA ALA A 38 4.92 -27.21 14.66
C ALA A 38 5.90 -26.17 14.07
N TYR A 39 6.76 -25.58 14.90
CA TYR A 39 7.80 -24.67 14.43
C TYR A 39 8.79 -25.37 13.50
N ARG A 40 9.27 -26.55 13.87
CA ARG A 40 10.18 -27.35 13.05
C ARG A 40 9.60 -27.73 11.70
N ASP A 41 8.30 -28.03 11.65
CA ASP A 41 7.61 -28.32 10.40
C ASP A 41 7.54 -27.08 9.49
N ARG A 42 7.24 -25.89 10.02
CA ARG A 42 7.32 -24.63 9.26
C ARG A 42 8.73 -24.34 8.77
N LEU A 43 9.71 -24.47 9.65
CA LEU A 43 11.12 -24.31 9.31
C LEU A 43 11.51 -25.25 8.14
N THR A 44 11.17 -26.54 8.23
CA THR A 44 11.47 -27.54 7.21
C THR A 44 10.81 -27.20 5.88
N ARG A 45 9.57 -26.71 5.90
CA ARG A 45 8.78 -26.35 4.72
C ARG A 45 9.34 -25.12 4.01
N HIS A 46 9.73 -24.09 4.74
CA HIS A 46 10.09 -22.79 4.18
C HIS A 46 11.60 -22.57 4.03
N PHE A 47 12.43 -23.36 4.70
CA PHE A 47 13.88 -23.25 4.63
C PHE A 47 14.46 -23.40 3.22
N PRO A 48 14.01 -24.31 2.33
CA PRO A 48 14.56 -24.41 0.99
C PRO A 48 14.45 -23.10 0.21
N ARG A 49 13.33 -22.38 0.32
CA ARG A 49 13.14 -21.07 -0.31
C ARG A 49 14.06 -20.02 0.32
N LEU A 50 14.12 -19.95 1.64
CA LEU A 50 15.03 -19.05 2.35
C LEU A 50 16.49 -19.29 1.94
N PHE A 51 16.91 -20.55 1.93
CA PHE A 51 18.26 -20.93 1.52
C PHE A 51 18.57 -20.51 0.09
N ALA A 52 17.67 -20.77 -0.85
CA ALA A 52 17.86 -20.42 -2.26
C ALA A 52 18.03 -18.89 -2.44
N CYS A 53 17.20 -18.07 -1.80
CA CYS A 53 17.32 -16.62 -1.84
C CYS A 53 18.65 -16.14 -1.25
N LEU A 54 18.97 -16.57 -0.03
CA LEU A 54 20.18 -16.12 0.66
C LEU A 54 21.45 -16.65 -0.02
N HIS A 55 21.43 -17.88 -0.56
CA HIS A 55 22.56 -18.42 -1.30
C HIS A 55 22.80 -17.68 -2.62
N THR A 56 21.75 -17.28 -3.32
CA THR A 56 21.88 -16.47 -4.54
C THR A 56 22.47 -15.09 -4.23
N LEU A 57 22.08 -14.48 -3.10
CA LEU A 57 22.56 -13.16 -2.68
C LEU A 57 23.99 -13.20 -2.08
N TYR A 58 24.31 -14.23 -1.28
CA TYR A 58 25.47 -14.23 -0.40
C TYR A 58 26.32 -15.52 -0.47
N GLY A 59 25.98 -16.49 -1.33
CA GLY A 59 26.62 -17.82 -1.36
C GLY A 59 28.12 -17.80 -1.64
N ASP A 60 28.61 -16.78 -2.34
CA ASP A 60 30.05 -16.61 -2.63
C ASP A 60 30.84 -16.05 -1.45
N ARG A 61 30.18 -15.63 -0.36
CA ARG A 61 30.86 -15.11 0.82
C ARG A 61 31.37 -16.25 1.71
N TYR A 62 32.59 -16.08 2.24
CA TYR A 62 33.22 -17.07 3.16
C TYR A 62 32.40 -17.24 4.47
N ASP A 63 31.66 -16.21 4.90
CA ASP A 63 30.88 -16.16 6.14
C ASP A 63 29.39 -16.51 5.94
N PHE A 64 28.98 -16.96 4.75
CA PHE A 64 27.59 -17.26 4.39
C PHE A 64 26.89 -18.15 5.42
N PHE A 65 27.47 -19.28 5.80
CA PHE A 65 26.85 -20.22 6.74
C PHE A 65 26.75 -19.66 8.17
N TYR A 66 27.66 -18.78 8.56
CA TYR A 66 27.55 -18.05 9.83
C TYR A 66 26.30 -17.16 9.84
N HIS A 67 26.08 -16.38 8.81
CA HIS A 67 24.92 -15.51 8.69
C HIS A 67 23.61 -16.28 8.52
N LEU A 68 23.62 -17.39 7.78
CA LEU A 68 22.46 -18.28 7.65
C LEU A 68 22.05 -18.87 9.00
N GLU A 69 23.01 -19.36 9.80
CA GLU A 69 22.73 -19.85 11.16
C GLU A 69 22.20 -18.72 12.05
N SER A 70 22.76 -17.52 11.96
CA SER A 70 22.32 -16.34 12.73
C SER A 70 20.87 -15.98 12.42
N VAL A 71 20.44 -15.94 11.15
CA VAL A 71 19.04 -15.73 10.76
C VAL A 71 18.11 -16.74 11.41
N LEU A 72 18.48 -18.04 11.36
CA LEU A 72 17.65 -19.09 11.93
C LEU A 72 17.57 -19.02 13.47
N CYS A 73 18.67 -18.65 14.12
CA CYS A 73 18.68 -18.42 15.56
C CYS A 73 17.79 -17.24 15.95
N ALA A 74 17.92 -16.10 15.28
CA ALA A 74 17.09 -14.93 15.51
C ALA A 74 15.59 -15.23 15.28
N ALA A 75 15.25 -15.93 14.20
CA ALA A 75 13.89 -16.35 13.91
C ALA A 75 13.33 -17.28 15.01
N THR A 76 14.16 -18.20 15.51
CA THR A 76 13.75 -19.13 16.57
C THR A 76 13.58 -18.40 17.92
N GLU A 77 14.50 -17.52 18.29
CA GLU A 77 14.43 -16.71 19.51
C GLU A 77 13.16 -15.85 19.54
N LEU A 78 12.89 -15.15 18.44
CA LEU A 78 11.72 -14.27 18.35
C LEU A 78 10.40 -15.05 18.24
N TRP A 79 10.40 -16.25 17.63
CA TRP A 79 9.26 -17.14 17.70
C TRP A 79 9.00 -17.65 19.14
N LEU A 80 10.05 -18.00 19.89
CA LEU A 80 9.91 -18.38 21.30
C LEU A 80 9.34 -17.24 22.14
N ALA A 81 9.83 -16.02 21.92
CA ALA A 81 9.37 -14.81 22.59
C ALA A 81 7.98 -14.34 22.12
N ARG A 82 7.43 -14.92 21.05
CA ARG A 82 6.14 -14.51 20.48
C ARG A 82 5.00 -14.78 21.48
N PRO A 83 4.15 -13.76 21.78
CA PRO A 83 3.02 -13.91 22.70
C PRO A 83 2.10 -15.09 22.34
N GLY A 84 1.57 -15.79 23.36
CA GLY A 84 0.72 -16.97 23.16
C GLY A 84 -0.54 -16.69 22.35
N GLU A 85 -1.16 -15.51 22.51
CA GLU A 85 -2.29 -15.06 21.69
C GLU A 85 -1.92 -14.97 20.21
N LEU A 86 -0.73 -14.45 19.89
CA LEU A 86 -0.24 -14.34 18.52
C LEU A 86 0.14 -15.69 17.92
N LYS A 87 0.67 -16.63 18.73
CA LYS A 87 0.86 -18.02 18.30
C LYS A 87 -0.48 -18.71 18.00
N GLY A 88 -1.53 -18.39 18.78
CA GLY A 88 -2.90 -18.83 18.47
C GLY A 88 -3.43 -18.26 17.15
N LEU A 89 -3.16 -16.99 16.88
CA LEU A 89 -3.48 -16.34 15.60
C LEU A 89 -2.71 -16.98 14.44
N ASP A 90 -1.43 -17.31 14.64
CA ASP A 90 -0.61 -18.03 13.66
C ASP A 90 -1.26 -19.35 13.27
N ALA A 91 -1.62 -20.18 14.25
CA ALA A 91 -2.26 -21.48 14.02
C ALA A 91 -3.62 -21.34 13.30
N MET A 92 -4.41 -20.34 13.66
CA MET A 92 -5.70 -20.06 13.00
C MET A 92 -5.50 -19.68 11.54
N ARG A 93 -4.56 -18.80 11.23
CA ARG A 93 -4.32 -18.33 9.86
C ARG A 93 -3.59 -19.34 8.98
N GLU A 94 -2.84 -20.27 9.55
CA GLU A 94 -2.32 -21.41 8.80
C GLU A 94 -3.44 -22.31 8.26
N THR A 95 -4.63 -22.33 8.88
CA THR A 95 -5.81 -23.05 8.36
C THR A 95 -6.57 -22.25 7.30
N ASP A 96 -6.45 -20.94 7.28
CA ASP A 96 -7.00 -20.02 6.26
C ASP A 96 -5.95 -19.00 5.82
N PRO A 97 -4.95 -19.40 5.02
CA PRO A 97 -3.85 -18.52 4.61
C PRO A 97 -4.28 -17.35 3.72
N GLN A 98 -5.50 -17.36 3.22
CA GLN A 98 -6.09 -16.30 2.38
C GLN A 98 -7.14 -15.46 3.13
N TRP A 99 -7.09 -15.40 4.46
CA TRP A 99 -8.03 -14.67 5.32
C TRP A 99 -8.26 -13.21 4.89
N TYR A 100 -7.23 -12.56 4.33
CA TYR A 100 -7.28 -11.16 3.85
C TYR A 100 -8.07 -10.99 2.54
N LEU A 101 -8.45 -12.07 1.84
CA LEU A 101 -9.30 -12.04 0.64
C LEU A 101 -10.80 -12.06 0.96
N SER A 102 -11.19 -11.95 2.21
CA SER A 102 -12.58 -11.91 2.64
C SER A 102 -13.31 -10.66 2.15
N ASN A 103 -14.59 -10.79 1.80
CA ASN A 103 -15.47 -9.65 1.52
C ASN A 103 -15.65 -8.73 2.74
N ARG A 104 -15.30 -9.18 3.95
CA ARG A 104 -15.31 -8.37 5.16
C ARG A 104 -14.08 -7.48 5.30
N MET A 105 -13.03 -7.72 4.53
CA MET A 105 -11.82 -6.93 4.58
C MET A 105 -12.05 -5.55 3.97
N VAL A 106 -12.00 -4.52 4.81
CA VAL A 106 -12.13 -3.10 4.46
C VAL A 106 -11.08 -2.33 5.26
N GLY A 107 -10.23 -1.62 4.55
CA GLY A 107 -9.11 -0.89 5.13
C GLY A 107 -9.41 0.58 5.35
N ALA A 108 -8.75 1.13 6.37
CA ALA A 108 -8.56 2.55 6.56
C ALA A 108 -7.10 2.85 6.85
N MET A 109 -6.67 4.08 6.56
CA MET A 109 -5.32 4.57 6.86
C MET A 109 -5.37 5.99 7.42
N CYS A 110 -4.45 6.29 8.34
CA CYS A 110 -4.31 7.63 8.94
C CYS A 110 -2.94 7.84 9.58
N TYR A 111 -2.58 9.09 9.79
CA TYR A 111 -1.63 9.49 10.81
C TYR A 111 -2.33 9.48 12.17
N VAL A 112 -1.69 8.91 13.19
CA VAL A 112 -2.29 8.78 14.54
C VAL A 112 -2.53 10.15 15.16
N ASP A 113 -1.52 11.03 15.10
CA ASP A 113 -1.57 12.41 15.62
C ASP A 113 -2.69 13.23 14.98
N LEU A 114 -2.83 13.14 13.65
CA LEU A 114 -3.85 13.86 12.89
C LEU A 114 -5.27 13.31 13.09
N PHE A 115 -5.40 12.02 13.37
CA PHE A 115 -6.71 11.38 13.56
C PHE A 115 -7.18 11.41 15.01
N ALA A 116 -6.30 11.12 15.97
CA ALA A 116 -6.70 10.88 17.36
C ALA A 116 -5.74 11.46 18.40
N GLY A 117 -4.66 12.11 17.99
CA GLY A 117 -3.63 12.69 18.85
C GLY A 117 -2.53 11.70 19.22
N ASP A 118 -2.90 10.56 19.82
CA ASP A 118 -1.96 9.54 20.28
C ASP A 118 -2.60 8.13 20.27
N PHE A 119 -1.88 7.11 20.74
CA PHE A 119 -2.38 5.72 20.77
C PHE A 119 -3.58 5.57 21.71
N GLU A 120 -3.62 6.29 22.82
CA GLU A 120 -4.77 6.24 23.74
C GLU A 120 -6.00 6.90 23.13
N GLY A 121 -5.82 8.05 22.45
CA GLY A 121 -6.88 8.69 21.67
C GLY A 121 -7.41 7.76 20.57
N LEU A 122 -6.52 7.02 19.90
CA LEU A 122 -6.93 6.04 18.89
C LEU A 122 -7.71 4.87 19.48
N ARG A 123 -7.34 4.36 20.67
CA ARG A 123 -8.12 3.36 21.40
C ARG A 123 -9.57 3.82 21.65
N GLN A 124 -9.75 5.08 22.02
CA GLN A 124 -11.08 5.67 22.23
C GLN A 124 -11.91 5.79 20.93
N ARG A 125 -11.27 5.69 19.76
CA ARG A 125 -11.90 5.76 18.44
C ARG A 125 -12.17 4.40 17.79
N ILE A 126 -11.83 3.28 18.42
CA ILE A 126 -12.06 1.92 17.89
C ILE A 126 -13.57 1.70 17.59
N SER A 127 -14.47 2.22 18.43
CA SER A 127 -15.90 2.13 18.20
C SER A 127 -16.37 2.84 16.91
N TYR A 128 -15.74 3.96 16.56
CA TYR A 128 -15.98 4.66 15.29
C TYR A 128 -15.50 3.83 14.09
N LEU A 129 -14.31 3.25 14.18
CA LEU A 129 -13.79 2.37 13.14
C LEU A 129 -14.68 1.14 12.92
N ALA A 130 -15.19 0.56 14.02
CA ALA A 130 -16.15 -0.54 13.99
C ALA A 130 -17.52 -0.12 13.40
N GLU A 131 -18.02 1.09 13.72
CA GLU A 131 -19.24 1.66 13.10
C GLU A 131 -19.08 1.77 11.59
N LEU A 132 -17.93 2.28 11.13
CA LEU A 132 -17.63 2.39 9.70
C LEU A 132 -17.41 1.01 9.04
N GLY A 133 -17.14 -0.03 9.83
CA GLY A 133 -16.94 -1.41 9.35
C GLY A 133 -15.50 -1.72 8.94
N ILE A 134 -14.54 -0.98 9.46
CA ILE A 134 -13.10 -1.18 9.22
C ILE A 134 -12.63 -2.47 9.89
N THR A 135 -11.82 -3.24 9.18
CA THR A 135 -11.20 -4.50 9.66
C THR A 135 -9.68 -4.55 9.40
N TYR A 136 -9.12 -3.49 8.84
CA TYR A 136 -7.73 -3.32 8.47
C TYR A 136 -7.37 -1.86 8.74
N LEU A 137 -6.53 -1.58 9.73
CA LEU A 137 -6.13 -0.22 10.07
C LEU A 137 -4.63 -0.03 9.79
N HIS A 138 -4.31 0.79 8.80
CA HIS A 138 -2.96 1.15 8.46
C HIS A 138 -2.59 2.49 9.11
N LEU A 139 -1.70 2.43 10.07
CA LEU A 139 -1.13 3.62 10.69
C LEU A 139 0.12 4.05 9.91
N MET A 140 0.17 5.32 9.52
CA MET A 140 1.37 5.95 8.98
C MET A 140 2.49 5.86 10.00
N PRO A 141 3.78 6.06 9.61
CA PRO A 141 4.90 5.70 10.47
C PRO A 141 4.77 6.21 11.91
N VAL A 142 4.88 5.28 12.85
CA VAL A 142 4.70 5.54 14.30
C VAL A 142 6.02 5.54 15.07
N PHE A 143 7.12 5.29 14.37
CA PHE A 143 8.44 5.12 14.96
C PHE A 143 9.07 6.45 15.37
N LYS A 144 10.09 6.36 16.21
CA LYS A 144 10.94 7.49 16.54
C LYS A 144 11.66 8.02 15.31
N VAL A 145 11.60 9.32 15.14
CA VAL A 145 12.21 10.08 14.04
C VAL A 145 13.00 11.26 14.58
N PRO A 146 13.84 11.95 13.77
CA PRO A 146 14.43 13.22 14.13
C PRO A 146 13.38 14.28 14.48
N ALA A 147 13.73 15.20 15.38
CA ALA A 147 12.84 16.29 15.77
C ALA A 147 12.62 17.35 14.66
N GLY A 148 13.50 17.38 13.66
CA GLY A 148 13.41 18.25 12.49
C GLY A 148 12.75 17.54 11.31
N ASP A 149 13.33 17.77 10.14
CA ASP A 149 12.89 17.14 8.89
C ASP A 149 12.94 15.61 9.00
N ASN A 150 11.84 14.96 8.74
CA ASN A 150 11.70 13.50 8.89
C ASN A 150 10.80 12.84 7.81
N ASP A 151 10.45 13.60 6.76
CA ASP A 151 9.65 13.12 5.64
C ASP A 151 8.32 12.47 6.10
N GLY A 152 7.59 13.13 7.00
CA GLY A 152 6.31 12.60 7.50
C GLY A 152 6.42 11.28 8.24
N GLY A 153 7.55 11.03 8.92
CA GLY A 153 7.80 9.82 9.71
C GLY A 153 8.66 8.76 9.01
N TYR A 154 9.04 8.96 7.75
CA TYR A 154 9.80 7.97 6.98
C TYR A 154 11.32 8.01 7.21
N ALA A 155 11.85 8.97 7.98
CA ALA A 155 13.25 8.97 8.43
C ALA A 155 13.36 8.28 9.81
N VAL A 156 13.31 6.95 9.84
CA VAL A 156 13.25 6.16 11.08
C VAL A 156 14.56 6.21 11.85
N SER A 157 14.52 6.65 13.12
CA SER A 157 15.66 6.66 14.04
C SER A 157 15.71 5.44 14.96
N SER A 158 14.60 4.70 15.11
CA SER A 158 14.52 3.43 15.85
C SER A 158 13.27 2.67 15.42
N TYR A 159 13.37 1.37 15.17
CA TYR A 159 12.20 0.49 14.94
C TYR A 159 11.61 -0.04 16.26
N ARG A 160 12.28 0.16 17.39
CA ARG A 160 11.90 -0.35 18.72
C ARG A 160 11.31 0.73 19.62
N GLU A 161 11.61 1.98 19.33
CA GLU A 161 11.06 3.13 20.05
C GLU A 161 10.00 3.80 19.17
N MET A 162 8.87 4.13 19.76
CA MET A 162 7.82 4.88 19.09
C MET A 162 8.13 6.38 19.15
N ASN A 163 7.49 7.16 18.28
CA ASN A 163 7.46 8.61 18.42
C ASN A 163 6.86 8.93 19.82
N PRO A 164 7.62 9.62 20.70
CA PRO A 164 7.17 9.88 22.07
C PRO A 164 5.88 10.71 22.15
N GLU A 165 5.53 11.45 21.11
CA GLU A 165 4.25 12.17 21.04
C GLU A 165 3.06 11.24 20.83
N LEU A 166 3.27 10.04 20.25
CA LEU A 166 2.23 9.04 20.01
C LEU A 166 2.07 8.07 21.16
N GLY A 167 3.15 7.82 21.93
CA GLY A 167 3.15 6.90 23.05
C GLY A 167 4.34 5.93 23.05
N SER A 168 4.20 4.82 23.78
CA SER A 168 5.24 3.80 23.95
C SER A 168 4.98 2.55 23.08
N ALA A 169 6.00 1.69 22.95
CA ALA A 169 5.88 0.39 22.31
C ALA A 169 4.86 -0.52 23.01
N ASP A 170 4.79 -0.46 24.34
CA ASP A 170 3.80 -1.22 25.12
C ASP A 170 2.38 -0.75 24.82
N GLN A 171 2.16 0.57 24.72
CA GLN A 171 0.85 1.13 24.33
C GLN A 171 0.45 0.74 22.90
N LEU A 172 1.40 0.65 21.98
CA LEU A 172 1.14 0.15 20.62
C LEU A 172 0.74 -1.33 20.64
N ALA A 173 1.41 -2.17 21.45
CA ALA A 173 1.07 -3.59 21.60
C ALA A 173 -0.31 -3.78 22.25
N GLU A 174 -0.67 -2.97 23.24
CA GLU A 174 -2.01 -2.95 23.85
C GLU A 174 -3.07 -2.53 22.81
N LEU A 175 -2.80 -1.47 22.04
CA LEU A 175 -3.67 -1.03 20.94
C LEU A 175 -3.87 -2.13 19.91
N ALA A 176 -2.79 -2.83 19.50
CA ALA A 176 -2.86 -3.94 18.54
C ALA A 176 -3.75 -5.07 19.06
N THR A 177 -3.65 -5.39 20.35
CA THR A 177 -4.47 -6.41 21.01
C THR A 177 -5.94 -6.00 21.02
N GLU A 178 -6.25 -4.76 21.38
CA GLU A 178 -7.63 -4.26 21.42
C GLU A 178 -8.25 -4.16 20.02
N LEU A 179 -7.50 -3.69 19.03
CA LEU A 179 -7.94 -3.69 17.61
C LEU A 179 -8.30 -5.12 17.18
N ARG A 180 -7.46 -6.11 17.47
CA ARG A 180 -7.69 -7.51 17.13
C ARG A 180 -8.94 -8.07 17.79
N HIS A 181 -9.21 -7.74 19.07
CA HIS A 181 -10.46 -8.11 19.75
C HIS A 181 -11.71 -7.53 19.07
N HIS A 182 -11.58 -6.40 18.37
CA HIS A 182 -12.64 -5.82 17.54
C HIS A 182 -12.62 -6.30 16.08
N GLY A 183 -11.76 -7.28 15.73
CA GLY A 183 -11.63 -7.81 14.38
C GLY A 183 -10.94 -6.89 13.41
N ILE A 184 -10.10 -5.98 13.90
CA ILE A 184 -9.32 -5.03 13.11
C ILE A 184 -7.84 -5.43 13.15
N SER A 185 -7.27 -5.74 11.99
CA SER A 185 -5.86 -6.06 11.84
C SER A 185 -5.02 -4.79 11.78
N LEU A 186 -3.99 -4.70 12.62
CA LEU A 186 -3.04 -3.59 12.61
C LEU A 186 -2.04 -3.74 11.45
N VAL A 187 -1.84 -2.64 10.72
CA VAL A 187 -0.88 -2.54 9.63
C VAL A 187 0.07 -1.38 9.91
N LEU A 188 1.37 -1.63 9.78
CA LEU A 188 2.40 -0.61 9.92
C LEU A 188 3.31 -0.55 8.70
N ASP A 189 3.91 0.61 8.50
CA ASP A 189 5.04 0.76 7.58
C ASP A 189 6.29 0.08 8.13
N PHE A 190 7.02 -0.58 7.26
CA PHE A 190 8.37 -1.06 7.51
C PHE A 190 9.30 -0.39 6.51
N VAL A 191 9.85 0.74 6.92
CA VAL A 191 10.84 1.49 6.14
C VAL A 191 12.15 0.73 6.20
N PHE A 192 12.47 -0.02 5.18
CA PHE A 192 13.60 -0.94 5.20
C PHE A 192 14.63 -0.70 4.07
N ASN A 193 14.37 0.30 3.21
CA ASN A 193 15.37 0.75 2.23
C ASN A 193 16.42 1.68 2.88
N HIS A 194 16.04 2.47 3.88
CA HIS A 194 16.90 3.48 4.50
C HIS A 194 16.56 3.67 5.98
N THR A 195 17.45 4.33 6.69
CA THR A 195 17.18 4.86 8.05
C THR A 195 17.51 6.35 8.08
N SER A 196 17.07 7.03 9.13
CA SER A 196 17.58 8.36 9.46
C SER A 196 19.09 8.30 9.76
N ASP A 197 19.79 9.40 9.50
CA ASP A 197 21.17 9.64 9.94
C ASP A 197 21.29 9.77 11.47
N GLU A 198 20.17 9.88 12.18
CA GLU A 198 20.08 9.81 13.65
C GLU A 198 19.78 8.40 14.18
N HIS A 199 19.61 7.39 13.33
CA HIS A 199 19.46 6.00 13.75
C HIS A 199 20.71 5.55 14.54
N ASP A 200 20.54 4.67 15.54
CA ASP A 200 21.68 4.20 16.34
C ASP A 200 22.79 3.59 15.49
N TRP A 201 22.44 2.88 14.42
CA TRP A 201 23.42 2.34 13.46
C TRP A 201 24.19 3.46 12.74
N ALA A 202 23.50 4.52 12.34
CA ALA A 202 24.13 5.69 11.71
C ALA A 202 25.04 6.43 12.68
N ARG A 203 24.63 6.58 13.94
CA ARG A 203 25.45 7.18 15.02
C ARG A 203 26.71 6.36 15.31
N GLN A 204 26.61 5.03 15.34
CA GLN A 204 27.79 4.15 15.47
C GLN A 204 28.70 4.25 14.23
N ALA A 205 28.14 4.27 13.02
CA ALA A 205 28.90 4.50 11.80
C ALA A 205 29.64 5.85 11.84
N LEU A 206 28.97 6.92 12.31
CA LEU A 206 29.56 8.26 12.53
C LEU A 206 30.66 8.27 13.59
N SER A 207 30.62 7.36 14.57
CA SER A 207 31.69 7.20 15.58
C SER A 207 32.94 6.49 15.03
N GLY A 208 32.84 5.96 13.81
CA GLY A 208 33.96 5.30 13.11
C GLY A 208 33.91 3.76 13.16
N ASP A 209 32.84 3.15 13.71
CA ASP A 209 32.70 1.71 13.76
C ASP A 209 32.55 1.13 12.36
N PRO A 210 33.49 0.26 11.90
CA PRO A 210 33.49 -0.27 10.55
C PRO A 210 32.33 -1.25 10.27
N GLU A 211 31.82 -1.94 11.30
CA GLU A 211 30.68 -2.85 11.15
C GLU A 211 29.43 -2.05 10.77
N TYR A 212 29.14 -0.97 11.51
CA TYR A 212 27.98 -0.12 11.23
C TYR A 212 28.18 0.74 9.97
N GLN A 213 29.40 1.12 9.61
CA GLN A 213 29.66 1.74 8.31
C GLN A 213 29.32 0.82 7.15
N ALA A 214 29.50 -0.49 7.32
CA ALA A 214 29.15 -1.49 6.30
C ALA A 214 27.63 -1.73 6.17
N TYR A 215 26.81 -1.23 7.10
CA TYR A 215 25.35 -1.26 6.99
C TYR A 215 24.82 -0.25 5.98
N TYR A 216 25.62 0.75 5.62
CA TYR A 216 25.26 1.82 4.67
C TYR A 216 26.19 1.76 3.45
N ARG A 217 25.75 2.37 2.36
CA ARG A 217 26.59 2.54 1.17
C ARG A 217 27.38 3.83 1.26
N MET A 218 28.69 3.72 1.53
CA MET A 218 29.58 4.85 1.74
C MET A 218 30.80 4.78 0.83
N TYR A 219 31.17 5.91 0.23
CA TYR A 219 32.26 6.04 -0.73
C TYR A 219 33.26 7.11 -0.30
N PRO A 220 34.59 6.89 -0.47
CA PRO A 220 35.62 7.85 -0.03
C PRO A 220 35.68 9.09 -0.93
N ASP A 221 35.23 8.98 -2.19
CA ASP A 221 35.25 10.05 -3.18
C ASP A 221 34.05 9.93 -4.16
N ARG A 222 34.00 10.81 -5.17
CA ARG A 222 32.92 10.85 -6.16
C ARG A 222 33.04 9.85 -7.32
N THR A 223 34.13 9.06 -7.38
CA THR A 223 34.39 8.18 -8.53
C THR A 223 33.24 7.19 -8.78
N LEU A 224 32.80 6.47 -7.74
CA LEU A 224 31.67 5.56 -7.85
C LEU A 224 30.31 6.27 -7.81
N PRO A 225 30.07 7.25 -6.91
CA PRO A 225 28.85 8.07 -6.95
C PRO A 225 28.55 8.65 -8.35
N ASP A 226 29.53 9.31 -9.00
CA ASP A 226 29.33 9.88 -10.35
C ASP A 226 29.08 8.79 -11.41
N ALA A 227 29.64 7.60 -11.22
CA ALA A 227 29.39 6.49 -12.13
C ALA A 227 27.96 5.92 -11.99
N PHE A 228 27.41 5.88 -10.77
CA PHE A 228 26.02 5.48 -10.53
C PHE A 228 25.02 6.54 -11.05
N GLU A 229 25.23 7.81 -10.75
CA GLU A 229 24.33 8.90 -11.15
C GLU A 229 24.16 9.03 -12.67
N ARG A 230 25.07 8.49 -13.49
CA ARG A 230 24.91 8.49 -14.96
C ARG A 230 23.73 7.66 -15.47
N SER A 231 23.30 6.66 -14.72
CA SER A 231 22.23 5.73 -15.13
C SER A 231 21.02 5.74 -14.20
N MET A 232 21.13 6.39 -13.04
CA MET A 232 20.04 6.48 -12.07
C MET A 232 19.01 7.54 -12.44
N THR A 233 17.77 7.31 -11.99
CA THR A 233 16.70 8.29 -11.99
C THR A 233 16.62 8.93 -10.61
N GLU A 234 16.70 10.24 -10.55
CA GLU A 234 16.52 11.01 -9.31
C GLU A 234 15.06 10.98 -8.87
N VAL A 235 14.81 10.90 -7.56
CA VAL A 235 13.46 10.83 -6.99
C VAL A 235 12.94 12.23 -6.60
N PHE A 236 13.75 13.02 -5.88
CA PHE A 236 13.40 14.37 -5.41
C PHE A 236 14.38 15.41 -5.97
N THR A 237 14.20 15.76 -7.24
CA THR A 237 15.13 16.60 -8.01
C THR A 237 15.25 18.04 -7.49
N GLU A 238 14.22 18.56 -6.83
CA GLU A 238 14.22 19.93 -6.31
C GLU A 238 14.84 20.02 -4.90
N ASP A 239 14.51 19.07 -4.02
CA ASP A 239 14.91 19.07 -2.61
C ASP A 239 16.31 18.47 -2.41
N HIS A 240 16.66 17.44 -3.20
CA HIS A 240 17.92 16.72 -3.11
C HIS A 240 18.44 16.34 -4.50
N PRO A 241 19.15 17.24 -5.21
CA PRO A 241 19.81 16.91 -6.46
C PRO A 241 20.90 15.84 -6.28
N GLY A 242 20.84 14.78 -7.08
CA GLY A 242 21.70 13.61 -6.96
C GLY A 242 21.19 12.59 -5.93
N ALA A 243 22.00 11.56 -5.68
CA ALA A 243 21.66 10.47 -4.76
C ALA A 243 22.75 10.25 -3.69
N PHE A 244 23.61 11.22 -3.47
CA PHE A 244 24.73 11.08 -2.53
C PHE A 244 24.97 12.36 -1.72
N THR A 245 25.06 12.20 -0.40
CA THR A 245 25.33 13.29 0.55
C THR A 245 26.74 13.16 1.11
N TYR A 246 27.52 14.26 1.11
CA TYR A 246 28.84 14.29 1.73
C TYR A 246 28.73 14.49 3.23
N VAL A 247 29.16 13.47 3.99
CA VAL A 247 29.18 13.50 5.45
C VAL A 247 30.58 13.90 5.92
N SER A 248 30.76 15.16 6.31
CA SER A 248 32.06 15.78 6.63
C SER A 248 32.78 15.07 7.77
N ARG A 249 32.05 14.57 8.77
CA ARG A 249 32.61 13.84 9.94
C ARG A 249 33.27 12.52 9.50
N LEU A 250 32.72 11.82 8.52
CA LEU A 250 33.25 10.58 7.95
C LEU A 250 34.23 10.82 6.81
N LYS A 251 34.22 12.01 6.22
CA LYS A 251 34.89 12.34 4.96
C LYS A 251 34.54 11.36 3.83
N LYS A 252 33.23 10.99 3.77
CA LYS A 252 32.68 10.03 2.82
C LYS A 252 31.40 10.57 2.21
N TRP A 253 31.09 10.07 1.02
CA TRP A 253 29.80 10.22 0.36
C TRP A 253 28.91 9.05 0.75
N VAL A 254 27.75 9.34 1.31
CA VAL A 254 26.76 8.34 1.70
C VAL A 254 25.64 8.34 0.67
N TRP A 255 25.15 7.17 0.32
CA TRP A 255 23.99 7.02 -0.56
C TRP A 255 22.73 7.49 0.15
N THR A 256 21.97 8.39 -0.49
CA THR A 256 20.76 9.03 0.02
C THR A 256 19.77 9.15 -1.14
N THR A 257 19.00 8.09 -1.40
CA THR A 257 18.06 8.04 -2.55
C THR A 257 16.98 9.12 -2.46
N PHE A 258 16.50 9.43 -1.26
CA PHE A 258 15.37 10.33 -1.02
C PHE A 258 15.85 11.68 -0.49
N HIS A 259 16.07 11.81 0.82
CA HIS A 259 16.54 13.04 1.44
C HIS A 259 17.94 12.88 2.02
N THR A 260 18.66 13.99 2.20
CA THR A 260 20.04 14.01 2.71
C THR A 260 20.21 13.32 4.06
N TYR A 261 19.16 13.28 4.86
CA TYR A 261 19.10 12.66 6.19
C TYR A 261 18.57 11.21 6.17
N GLN A 262 18.25 10.64 5.00
CA GLN A 262 17.80 9.25 4.83
C GLN A 262 18.91 8.44 4.16
N TRP A 263 19.64 7.66 4.95
CA TRP A 263 20.80 6.90 4.50
C TRP A 263 20.39 5.51 4.03
N ASP A 264 20.66 5.19 2.76
CA ASP A 264 20.32 3.90 2.16
C ASP A 264 21.09 2.74 2.79
N LEU A 265 20.36 1.68 3.14
CA LEU A 265 20.87 0.46 3.72
C LEU A 265 21.55 -0.42 2.67
N ASN A 266 22.59 -1.13 3.07
CA ASN A 266 23.42 -1.95 2.20
C ASN A 266 23.08 -3.44 2.31
N TYR A 267 22.09 -3.90 1.57
CA TYR A 267 21.70 -5.32 1.57
C TYR A 267 22.71 -6.27 0.90
N GLU A 268 23.84 -5.80 0.37
CA GLU A 268 24.97 -6.67 0.04
C GLU A 268 25.67 -7.21 1.31
N ASN A 269 25.37 -6.64 2.46
CA ASN A 269 25.87 -7.07 3.75
C ASN A 269 24.85 -7.99 4.45
N PRO A 270 25.10 -9.30 4.58
CA PRO A 270 24.18 -10.24 5.24
C PRO A 270 23.97 -9.95 6.73
N ALA A 271 24.91 -9.26 7.40
CA ALA A 271 24.72 -8.84 8.78
C ALA A 271 23.58 -7.82 8.91
N LEU A 272 23.43 -6.90 7.94
CA LEU A 272 22.29 -5.99 7.88
C LEU A 272 20.96 -6.76 7.69
N PHE A 273 20.92 -7.71 6.75
CA PHE A 273 19.73 -8.55 6.55
C PHE A 273 19.29 -9.22 7.86
N ASN A 274 20.23 -9.78 8.63
CA ASN A 274 19.93 -10.40 9.92
C ASN A 274 19.31 -9.40 10.91
N ARG A 275 19.87 -8.18 11.01
CA ARG A 275 19.32 -7.12 11.87
C ARG A 275 17.91 -6.73 11.46
N MET A 276 17.68 -6.55 10.16
CA MET A 276 16.35 -6.18 9.67
C MET A 276 15.32 -7.31 9.87
N VAL A 277 15.73 -8.58 9.86
CA VAL A 277 14.88 -9.71 10.28
C VAL A 277 14.47 -9.59 11.74
N GLU A 278 15.41 -9.23 12.64
CA GLU A 278 15.10 -9.00 14.05
C GLU A 278 14.08 -7.87 14.25
N GLU A 279 14.23 -6.76 13.53
CA GLU A 279 13.27 -5.65 13.59
C GLU A 279 11.89 -6.06 13.05
N MET A 280 11.83 -6.72 11.88
CA MET A 280 10.59 -7.23 11.30
C MET A 280 9.82 -8.15 12.26
N LEU A 281 10.49 -9.13 12.84
CA LEU A 281 9.86 -10.07 13.78
C LEU A 281 9.53 -9.42 15.13
N GLY A 282 10.29 -8.41 15.52
CA GLY A 282 9.98 -7.57 16.69
C GLY A 282 8.62 -6.88 16.52
N LEU A 283 8.37 -6.28 15.36
CA LEU A 283 7.07 -5.67 15.03
C LEU A 283 5.94 -6.71 14.99
N ALA A 284 6.19 -7.88 14.41
CA ALA A 284 5.23 -8.99 14.43
C ALA A 284 4.86 -9.40 15.86
N ASN A 285 5.81 -9.36 16.79
CA ASN A 285 5.59 -9.71 18.20
C ASN A 285 4.88 -8.60 19.00
N MET A 286 4.90 -7.35 18.54
CA MET A 286 4.04 -6.28 19.06
C MET A 286 2.58 -6.42 18.61
N GLY A 287 2.26 -7.36 17.72
CA GLY A 287 0.91 -7.61 17.23
C GLY A 287 0.59 -7.00 15.88
N VAL A 288 1.59 -6.55 15.14
CA VAL A 288 1.43 -6.11 13.74
C VAL A 288 1.13 -7.33 12.88
N GLU A 289 0.06 -7.24 12.09
CA GLU A 289 -0.45 -8.35 11.30
C GLU A 289 -0.15 -8.20 9.80
N ILE A 290 0.07 -6.98 9.34
CA ILE A 290 0.51 -6.71 7.98
C ILE A 290 1.62 -5.65 8.02
N LEU A 291 2.72 -5.90 7.32
CA LEU A 291 3.78 -4.90 7.13
C LEU A 291 3.76 -4.36 5.70
N ARG A 292 3.65 -3.05 5.58
CA ARG A 292 3.86 -2.36 4.32
C ARG A 292 5.35 -2.13 4.14
N LEU A 293 5.93 -2.79 3.16
CA LEU A 293 7.33 -2.63 2.79
C LEU A 293 7.47 -1.36 1.95
N ASP A 294 8.10 -0.35 2.54
CA ASP A 294 8.30 0.95 1.92
C ASP A 294 9.42 0.90 0.87
N ALA A 295 9.24 1.60 -0.25
CA ALA A 295 10.27 1.84 -1.27
C ALA A 295 10.98 0.56 -1.79
N VAL A 296 10.22 -0.54 -1.98
CA VAL A 296 10.77 -1.86 -2.34
C VAL A 296 11.64 -1.87 -3.59
N ALA A 297 11.42 -0.94 -4.52
CA ALA A 297 12.13 -0.87 -5.78
C ALA A 297 13.63 -0.56 -5.61
N PHE A 298 14.02 0.07 -4.51
CA PHE A 298 15.35 0.66 -4.34
C PHE A 298 16.32 -0.17 -3.49
N LEU A 299 15.96 -1.38 -3.04
CA LEU A 299 16.73 -2.16 -2.07
C LEU A 299 18.13 -2.58 -2.56
N TRP A 300 18.32 -2.76 -3.84
CA TRP A 300 19.58 -3.26 -4.39
C TRP A 300 20.20 -2.27 -5.39
N LYS A 301 21.53 -2.15 -5.35
CA LYS A 301 22.25 -1.19 -6.16
C LYS A 301 23.26 -1.91 -7.05
N ARG A 302 23.22 -1.66 -8.37
CA ARG A 302 24.17 -2.23 -9.32
C ARG A 302 24.63 -1.18 -10.31
N LEU A 303 25.91 -1.09 -10.52
CA LEU A 303 26.50 -0.14 -11.46
C LEU A 303 26.00 -0.40 -12.90
N ASN A 304 25.80 0.67 -13.66
CA ASN A 304 25.24 0.66 -15.01
C ASN A 304 23.79 0.16 -15.10
N THR A 305 23.04 0.27 -14.04
CA THR A 305 21.57 0.12 -14.01
C THR A 305 20.95 1.38 -13.41
N ASP A 306 19.63 1.49 -13.47
CA ASP A 306 18.89 2.55 -12.79
C ASP A 306 18.78 2.33 -11.27
N CYS A 307 19.30 1.20 -10.76
CA CYS A 307 19.20 0.77 -9.36
C CYS A 307 17.77 0.61 -8.85
N GLN A 308 16.84 0.29 -9.73
CA GLN A 308 15.44 0.03 -9.38
C GLN A 308 15.02 -1.35 -9.89
N ASN A 309 14.10 -1.99 -9.15
CA ASN A 309 13.46 -3.27 -9.51
C ASN A 309 14.45 -4.40 -9.88
N LEU A 310 15.65 -4.38 -9.30
CA LEU A 310 16.67 -5.38 -9.59
C LEU A 310 16.26 -6.76 -9.03
N PRO A 311 16.65 -7.87 -9.68
CA PRO A 311 16.28 -9.22 -9.24
C PRO A 311 16.66 -9.50 -7.78
N GLU A 312 17.74 -8.93 -7.29
CA GLU A 312 18.19 -9.09 -5.91
C GLU A 312 17.26 -8.43 -4.90
N ALA A 313 16.60 -7.31 -5.26
CA ALA A 313 15.57 -6.68 -4.40
C ALA A 313 14.42 -7.66 -4.15
N HIS A 314 13.95 -8.36 -5.19
CA HIS A 314 12.93 -9.40 -5.07
C HIS A 314 13.40 -10.56 -4.19
N LEU A 315 14.66 -11.01 -4.32
CA LEU A 315 15.20 -12.09 -3.48
C LEU A 315 15.29 -11.69 -2.01
N VAL A 316 15.64 -10.44 -1.70
CA VAL A 316 15.62 -9.91 -0.32
C VAL A 316 14.22 -10.00 0.27
N ILE A 317 13.19 -9.53 -0.46
CA ILE A 317 11.80 -9.56 0.02
C ILE A 317 11.29 -11.01 0.17
N GLN A 318 11.63 -11.88 -0.78
CA GLN A 318 11.28 -13.32 -0.70
C GLN A 318 11.94 -14.00 0.51
N ALA A 319 13.17 -13.60 0.86
CA ALA A 319 13.83 -14.11 2.06
C ALA A 319 13.13 -13.62 3.35
N PHE A 320 12.71 -12.33 3.42
CA PHE A 320 11.89 -11.83 4.53
C PHE A 320 10.56 -12.57 4.64
N ASN A 321 9.87 -12.80 3.52
CA ASN A 321 8.62 -13.57 3.50
C ASN A 321 8.83 -15.01 4.00
N ALA A 322 9.93 -15.66 3.61
CA ALA A 322 10.25 -17.00 4.08
C ALA A 322 10.48 -17.04 5.58
N VAL A 323 11.21 -16.06 6.14
CA VAL A 323 11.43 -15.94 7.60
C VAL A 323 10.12 -15.68 8.34
N ALA A 324 9.28 -14.77 7.83
CA ALA A 324 7.95 -14.52 8.41
C ALA A 324 7.10 -15.79 8.42
N SER A 325 7.09 -16.56 7.32
CA SER A 325 6.38 -17.84 7.22
C SER A 325 6.86 -18.89 8.24
N ILE A 326 8.12 -18.81 8.68
CA ILE A 326 8.69 -19.69 9.71
C ILE A 326 8.27 -19.24 11.12
N ALA A 327 8.48 -17.96 11.45
CA ALA A 327 8.43 -17.47 12.82
C ALA A 327 7.13 -16.74 13.20
N ALA A 328 6.43 -16.15 12.25
CA ALA A 328 5.20 -15.37 12.45
C ALA A 328 4.24 -15.53 11.25
N PRO A 329 3.74 -16.75 10.97
CA PRO A 329 2.99 -17.07 9.75
C PRO A 329 1.66 -16.33 9.59
N ALA A 330 1.13 -15.73 10.67
CA ALA A 330 -0.04 -14.85 10.58
C ALA A 330 0.25 -13.51 9.92
N MET A 331 1.52 -13.08 9.86
CA MET A 331 1.92 -11.80 9.30
C MET A 331 1.98 -11.87 7.77
N VAL A 332 1.45 -10.83 7.12
CA VAL A 332 1.44 -10.69 5.66
C VAL A 332 2.27 -9.48 5.24
N LEU A 333 3.04 -9.61 4.16
CA LEU A 333 3.78 -8.51 3.56
C LEU A 333 2.97 -7.83 2.46
N LYS A 334 3.01 -6.52 2.42
CA LYS A 334 2.39 -5.66 1.41
C LYS A 334 3.45 -4.77 0.79
N SER A 335 3.63 -4.84 -0.53
CA SER A 335 4.60 -3.98 -1.22
C SER A 335 4.04 -2.58 -1.50
N GLU A 336 4.91 -1.59 -1.37
CA GLU A 336 4.74 -0.28 -1.96
C GLU A 336 5.77 -0.12 -3.07
N ALA A 337 5.28 -0.13 -4.31
CA ALA A 337 6.07 0.01 -5.52
C ALA A 337 5.41 1.05 -6.44
N ILE A 338 5.90 2.30 -6.38
CA ILE A 338 5.44 3.38 -7.26
C ILE A 338 6.34 3.39 -8.50
N VAL A 339 6.15 2.41 -9.35
CA VAL A 339 6.94 2.14 -10.54
C VAL A 339 6.02 1.85 -11.73
N HIS A 340 6.59 1.58 -12.91
CA HIS A 340 5.80 1.21 -14.08
C HIS A 340 4.85 0.03 -13.78
N PRO A 341 3.61 0.01 -14.26
CA PRO A 341 2.61 -1.02 -13.93
C PRO A 341 3.08 -2.47 -14.12
N ASP A 342 3.89 -2.73 -15.15
CA ASP A 342 4.42 -4.08 -15.40
C ASP A 342 5.44 -4.51 -14.32
N GLU A 343 6.18 -3.57 -13.74
CA GLU A 343 7.11 -3.83 -12.63
C GLU A 343 6.35 -4.03 -11.30
N VAL A 344 5.28 -3.25 -11.04
CA VAL A 344 4.44 -3.43 -9.84
C VAL A 344 3.94 -4.88 -9.73
N SER A 345 3.52 -5.46 -10.86
CA SER A 345 2.98 -6.82 -10.90
C SER A 345 3.98 -7.91 -10.48
N ARG A 346 5.29 -7.62 -10.58
CA ARG A 346 6.35 -8.58 -10.19
C ARG A 346 6.51 -8.72 -8.69
N TYR A 347 6.13 -7.69 -7.91
CA TYR A 347 6.17 -7.73 -6.45
C TYR A 347 5.01 -8.51 -5.84
N ILE A 348 3.95 -8.78 -6.62
CA ILE A 348 2.76 -9.43 -6.12
C ILE A 348 2.84 -10.95 -6.34
N SER A 349 3.15 -11.66 -5.28
CA SER A 349 3.17 -13.13 -5.25
C SER A 349 3.08 -13.65 -3.82
N GLN A 350 2.62 -14.90 -3.65
CA GLN A 350 2.60 -15.60 -2.35
C GLN A 350 4.00 -15.76 -1.74
N ALA A 351 5.02 -15.83 -2.58
CA ALA A 351 6.40 -15.99 -2.14
C ALA A 351 7.09 -14.67 -1.79
N GLU A 352 6.47 -13.53 -2.09
CA GLU A 352 7.04 -12.19 -1.90
C GLU A 352 6.08 -11.31 -1.12
N CYS A 353 5.22 -10.56 -1.80
CA CYS A 353 4.17 -9.77 -1.16
C CYS A 353 2.81 -10.23 -1.68
N PRO A 354 2.01 -10.96 -0.88
CA PRO A 354 0.65 -11.32 -1.28
C PRO A 354 -0.26 -10.12 -1.53
N LEU A 355 0.08 -8.96 -0.95
CA LEU A 355 -0.63 -7.70 -1.10
C LEU A 355 0.26 -6.66 -1.76
N SER A 356 -0.31 -5.84 -2.64
CA SER A 356 0.36 -4.68 -3.22
C SER A 356 -0.63 -3.54 -3.43
N TYR A 357 -0.17 -2.30 -3.33
CA TYR A 357 -0.96 -1.15 -3.74
C TYR A 357 -1.26 -1.17 -5.24
N ASN A 358 -2.40 -0.57 -5.62
CA ASN A 358 -2.83 -0.40 -7.01
C ASN A 358 -2.82 1.08 -7.43
N PRO A 359 -1.65 1.69 -7.62
CA PRO A 359 -1.56 3.09 -8.01
C PRO A 359 -2.12 3.34 -9.42
N GLN A 360 -2.10 2.33 -10.30
CA GLN A 360 -2.66 2.43 -11.64
C GLN A 360 -4.18 2.62 -11.60
N LEU A 361 -4.89 1.85 -10.79
CA LEU A 361 -6.34 2.04 -10.63
C LEU A 361 -6.64 3.42 -10.05
N MET A 362 -5.91 3.84 -9.03
CA MET A 362 -6.07 5.16 -8.41
C MET A 362 -5.96 6.27 -9.46
N ALA A 363 -4.85 6.32 -10.22
CA ALA A 363 -4.62 7.34 -11.24
C ALA A 363 -5.70 7.33 -12.34
N LEU A 364 -6.12 6.14 -12.80
CA LEU A 364 -7.11 6.01 -13.86
C LEU A 364 -8.55 6.27 -13.41
N LEU A 365 -8.87 6.18 -12.13
CA LEU A 365 -10.15 6.66 -11.62
C LEU A 365 -10.24 8.19 -11.70
N TRP A 366 -9.17 8.89 -11.34
CA TRP A 366 -9.09 10.35 -11.49
C TRP A 366 -9.05 10.76 -12.97
N ASP A 367 -8.31 10.04 -13.81
CA ASP A 367 -8.34 10.25 -15.27
C ASP A 367 -9.75 10.14 -15.83
N ALA A 368 -10.47 9.07 -15.50
CA ALA A 368 -11.83 8.85 -16.00
C ALA A 368 -12.82 9.94 -15.53
N LEU A 369 -12.65 10.53 -14.34
CA LEU A 369 -13.44 11.67 -13.89
C LEU A 369 -13.10 12.95 -14.65
N ALA A 370 -11.84 13.22 -14.95
CA ALA A 370 -11.42 14.41 -15.67
C ALA A 370 -11.81 14.37 -17.15
N THR A 371 -11.61 13.24 -17.79
CA THR A 371 -11.86 13.03 -19.24
C THR A 371 -13.31 12.65 -19.56
N ARG A 372 -14.05 12.11 -18.61
CA ARG A 372 -15.34 11.41 -18.78
C ARG A 372 -15.23 10.14 -19.64
N GLU A 373 -14.02 9.64 -19.85
CA GLU A 373 -13.68 8.49 -20.71
C GLU A 373 -13.12 7.34 -19.88
N VAL A 374 -13.62 6.13 -20.08
CA VAL A 374 -13.17 4.94 -19.33
C VAL A 374 -12.30 3.99 -20.13
N ARG A 375 -11.95 4.32 -21.38
CA ARG A 375 -11.21 3.42 -22.26
C ARG A 375 -9.81 3.09 -21.76
N ALA A 376 -9.07 4.07 -21.23
CA ALA A 376 -7.77 3.84 -20.59
C ALA A 376 -7.90 2.96 -19.34
N LEU A 377 -8.85 3.27 -18.46
CA LEU A 377 -9.18 2.49 -17.27
C LEU A 377 -9.54 1.04 -17.64
N GLN A 378 -10.41 0.84 -18.62
CA GLN A 378 -10.84 -0.49 -19.07
C GLN A 378 -9.64 -1.32 -19.58
N ARG A 379 -8.81 -0.76 -20.46
CA ARG A 379 -7.63 -1.46 -21.02
C ARG A 379 -6.62 -1.85 -19.94
N ALA A 380 -6.28 -0.93 -19.06
CA ALA A 380 -5.33 -1.16 -17.98
C ALA A 380 -5.84 -2.24 -17.00
N MET A 381 -7.10 -2.17 -16.59
CA MET A 381 -7.64 -3.12 -15.63
C MET A 381 -7.84 -4.53 -16.21
N GLN A 382 -8.02 -4.68 -17.52
CA GLN A 382 -8.02 -6.00 -18.18
C GLN A 382 -6.70 -6.76 -17.97
N ARG A 383 -5.56 -6.04 -17.85
CA ARG A 383 -4.25 -6.64 -17.58
C ARG A 383 -3.97 -6.71 -16.07
N SER A 384 -4.22 -5.62 -15.36
CA SER A 384 -3.87 -5.46 -13.95
C SER A 384 -4.57 -6.46 -13.01
N PHE A 385 -5.77 -6.97 -13.36
CA PHE A 385 -6.46 -7.96 -12.53
C PHE A 385 -6.09 -9.41 -12.85
N THR A 386 -5.12 -9.65 -13.72
CA THR A 386 -4.50 -10.97 -13.92
C THR A 386 -3.32 -11.13 -12.96
N ILE A 387 -3.61 -11.41 -11.68
CA ILE A 387 -2.62 -11.58 -10.62
C ILE A 387 -2.61 -13.03 -10.12
N PRO A 388 -1.50 -13.50 -9.47
CA PRO A 388 -1.43 -14.86 -8.94
C PRO A 388 -2.54 -15.15 -7.93
N GLU A 389 -3.01 -16.40 -7.92
CA GLU A 389 -4.00 -16.87 -6.96
C GLU A 389 -3.52 -16.62 -5.52
N GLY A 390 -4.44 -16.21 -4.65
CA GLY A 390 -4.14 -15.90 -3.26
C GLY A 390 -3.49 -14.54 -3.05
N CYS A 391 -3.29 -13.74 -4.09
CA CYS A 391 -2.82 -12.37 -3.99
C CYS A 391 -3.97 -11.37 -4.15
N ALA A 392 -3.76 -10.14 -3.68
CA ALA A 392 -4.75 -9.07 -3.81
C ALA A 392 -4.12 -7.69 -3.99
N TRP A 393 -4.78 -6.88 -4.79
CA TRP A 393 -4.56 -5.45 -4.82
C TRP A 393 -5.17 -4.77 -3.58
N VAL A 394 -4.46 -3.79 -3.03
CA VAL A 394 -5.00 -2.82 -2.08
C VAL A 394 -5.39 -1.58 -2.88
N ASN A 395 -6.68 -1.38 -3.09
CA ASN A 395 -7.23 -0.33 -3.95
C ASN A 395 -7.61 0.89 -3.13
N TYR A 396 -7.23 2.06 -3.59
CA TYR A 396 -7.47 3.32 -2.91
C TYR A 396 -7.76 4.43 -3.93
N VAL A 397 -8.39 5.50 -3.49
CA VAL A 397 -8.64 6.69 -4.33
C VAL A 397 -7.57 7.76 -4.10
N ARG A 398 -6.99 7.80 -2.93
CA ARG A 398 -5.81 8.56 -2.51
C ARG A 398 -5.20 7.95 -1.25
N CYS A 399 -3.99 8.34 -0.92
CA CYS A 399 -3.32 8.02 0.34
C CYS A 399 -2.75 9.29 1.00
N HIS A 400 -1.73 9.15 1.83
CA HIS A 400 -1.01 10.28 2.44
C HIS A 400 -0.02 10.94 1.47
N ASP A 401 0.31 10.25 0.37
CA ASP A 401 1.17 10.76 -0.69
C ASP A 401 0.38 11.46 -1.78
N ASP A 402 1.09 12.11 -2.68
CA ASP A 402 0.56 12.73 -3.87
C ASP A 402 -0.05 11.72 -4.85
N ILE A 403 -0.90 12.21 -5.72
CA ILE A 403 -1.45 11.45 -6.84
C ILE A 403 -0.48 11.55 -8.02
N GLY A 404 0.30 10.49 -8.23
CA GLY A 404 1.12 10.32 -9.42
C GLY A 404 0.32 9.71 -10.57
N TRP A 405 0.63 10.11 -11.81
CA TRP A 405 -0.02 9.56 -13.01
C TRP A 405 0.57 8.21 -13.41
N ALA A 406 0.36 7.20 -12.56
CA ALA A 406 0.94 5.84 -12.61
C ALA A 406 0.23 4.94 -13.65
N PHE A 407 0.09 5.40 -14.89
CA PHE A 407 -0.41 4.61 -16.01
C PHE A 407 0.62 4.52 -17.14
N SER A 408 0.54 3.47 -17.95
CA SER A 408 1.47 3.30 -19.09
C SER A 408 1.12 4.22 -20.25
N ASP A 409 2.15 4.62 -21.03
CA ASP A 409 1.96 5.39 -22.25
C ASP A 409 1.13 4.61 -23.28
N GLU A 410 1.25 3.27 -23.29
CA GLU A 410 0.48 2.39 -24.18
C GLU A 410 -1.02 2.40 -23.86
N ASP A 411 -1.40 2.46 -22.58
CA ASP A 411 -2.82 2.54 -22.20
C ASP A 411 -3.46 3.83 -22.67
N ILE A 412 -2.76 4.94 -22.49
CA ILE A 412 -3.23 6.28 -22.88
C ILE A 412 -3.26 6.41 -24.39
N SER A 413 -2.18 6.01 -25.08
CA SER A 413 -2.13 6.05 -26.56
C SER A 413 -3.16 5.13 -27.19
N GLY A 414 -3.38 3.93 -26.59
CA GLY A 414 -4.40 2.99 -27.01
C GLY A 414 -5.84 3.49 -26.76
N ALA A 415 -6.03 4.46 -25.88
CA ALA A 415 -7.28 5.18 -25.69
C ALA A 415 -7.44 6.39 -26.66
N GLY A 416 -6.41 6.72 -27.43
CA GLY A 416 -6.43 7.76 -28.44
C GLY A 416 -5.89 9.12 -27.96
N PHE A 417 -5.14 9.15 -26.86
CA PHE A 417 -4.52 10.38 -26.33
C PHE A 417 -3.00 10.36 -26.49
N ASP A 418 -2.37 11.53 -26.58
CA ASP A 418 -0.92 11.67 -26.40
C ASP A 418 -0.59 11.59 -24.91
N ALA A 419 0.27 10.66 -24.50
CA ALA A 419 0.50 10.36 -23.09
C ALA A 419 1.11 11.53 -22.30
N ARG A 420 1.99 12.33 -22.93
CA ARG A 420 2.62 13.49 -22.28
C ARG A 420 1.62 14.65 -22.12
N GLU A 421 0.93 15.00 -23.19
CA GLU A 421 -0.08 16.08 -23.16
C GLU A 421 -1.21 15.72 -22.20
N HIS A 422 -1.53 14.43 -22.11
CA HIS A 422 -2.55 13.91 -21.23
C HIS A 422 -2.19 14.10 -19.74
N ARG A 423 -0.95 13.77 -19.32
CA ARG A 423 -0.47 14.04 -17.96
C ARG A 423 -0.52 15.53 -17.63
N THR A 424 -0.06 16.37 -18.56
CA THR A 424 -0.13 17.84 -18.41
C THR A 424 -1.58 18.31 -18.26
N PHE A 425 -2.51 17.76 -19.06
CA PHE A 425 -3.94 18.04 -18.92
C PHE A 425 -4.47 17.68 -17.55
N LEU A 426 -4.18 16.47 -17.05
CA LEU A 426 -4.64 16.00 -15.74
C LEU A 426 -4.09 16.87 -14.60
N THR A 427 -2.80 17.20 -14.63
CA THR A 427 -2.18 18.13 -13.69
C THR A 427 -2.90 19.47 -13.67
N ARG A 428 -3.11 20.08 -14.85
CA ARG A 428 -3.83 21.36 -14.95
C ARG A 428 -5.27 21.27 -14.53
N PHE A 429 -5.93 20.14 -14.81
CA PHE A 429 -7.32 19.91 -14.41
C PHE A 429 -7.44 19.86 -12.89
N TYR A 430 -6.66 18.99 -12.22
CA TYR A 430 -6.77 18.78 -10.77
C TYR A 430 -6.19 19.92 -9.93
N THR A 431 -5.33 20.76 -10.49
CA THR A 431 -4.87 22.01 -9.85
C THR A 431 -5.79 23.21 -10.12
N GLY A 432 -6.93 23.02 -10.78
CA GLY A 432 -7.87 24.09 -11.09
C GLY A 432 -7.40 25.07 -12.19
N ARG A 433 -6.28 24.78 -12.84
CA ARG A 433 -5.68 25.62 -13.91
C ARG A 433 -6.29 25.36 -15.29
N PHE A 434 -7.19 24.39 -15.41
CA PHE A 434 -7.90 24.08 -16.67
C PHE A 434 -9.31 24.66 -16.64
N ALA A 435 -9.71 25.37 -17.68
CA ALA A 435 -11.05 25.94 -17.79
C ALA A 435 -12.11 24.83 -17.78
N GLY A 436 -13.09 24.92 -16.88
CA GLY A 436 -14.13 23.91 -16.66
C GLY A 436 -13.73 22.78 -15.69
N SER A 437 -12.57 22.87 -15.03
CA SER A 437 -12.25 21.99 -13.90
C SER A 437 -13.17 22.28 -12.72
N PHE A 438 -13.57 21.22 -12.05
CA PHE A 438 -14.28 21.27 -10.76
C PHE A 438 -13.31 21.12 -9.57
N ALA A 439 -12.04 20.78 -9.80
CA ALA A 439 -11.11 20.37 -8.76
C ALA A 439 -10.42 21.55 -8.07
N ARG A 440 -10.04 21.32 -6.81
CA ARG A 440 -9.14 22.14 -5.99
C ARG A 440 -8.01 21.26 -5.47
N GLY A 441 -6.83 21.35 -6.08
CA GLY A 441 -5.61 20.67 -5.67
C GLY A 441 -4.39 21.56 -5.89
N ALA A 442 -3.22 21.09 -5.43
CA ALA A 442 -1.94 21.77 -5.61
C ALA A 442 -0.97 20.86 -6.38
N PRO A 443 -0.06 21.41 -7.18
CA PRO A 443 1.00 20.64 -7.80
C PRO A 443 2.03 20.21 -6.73
N PHE A 444 2.59 19.03 -6.90
CA PHE A 444 3.70 18.54 -6.10
C PHE A 444 4.87 18.24 -7.04
N GLN A 445 6.03 18.83 -6.79
CA GLN A 445 7.26 18.73 -7.59
C GLN A 445 7.00 18.98 -9.09
N GLU A 446 6.47 20.18 -9.38
CA GLU A 446 6.21 20.60 -10.75
C GLU A 446 7.53 20.85 -11.48
N ASN A 447 7.76 20.15 -12.61
CA ASN A 447 8.89 20.41 -13.49
C ASN A 447 8.64 21.71 -14.29
N PRO A 448 9.40 22.79 -14.06
CA PRO A 448 9.14 24.08 -14.71
C PRO A 448 9.30 24.04 -16.24
N ALA A 449 10.09 23.09 -16.75
CA ALA A 449 10.36 22.99 -18.20
C ALA A 449 9.25 22.24 -18.95
N THR A 450 8.56 21.30 -18.29
CA THR A 450 7.55 20.45 -18.93
C THR A 450 6.14 20.72 -18.43
N GLY A 451 5.96 21.33 -17.25
CA GLY A 451 4.70 21.47 -16.56
C GLY A 451 4.13 20.14 -16.03
N ASP A 452 4.94 19.09 -16.04
CA ASP A 452 4.58 17.80 -15.44
C ASP A 452 4.70 17.90 -13.92
N ALA A 453 3.68 17.42 -13.21
CA ALA A 453 3.64 17.39 -11.76
C ALA A 453 2.73 16.28 -11.26
N ARG A 454 2.97 15.84 -10.04
CA ARG A 454 2.03 15.07 -9.27
C ARG A 454 1.03 16.02 -8.58
N VAL A 455 -0.06 15.52 -8.06
CA VAL A 455 -1.15 16.36 -7.52
C VAL A 455 -1.42 16.00 -6.06
N SER A 456 -1.48 17.02 -5.22
CA SER A 456 -1.92 16.93 -3.83
C SER A 456 -3.34 17.49 -3.68
N GLY A 457 -4.16 16.81 -2.87
CA GLY A 457 -5.52 17.28 -2.55
C GLY A 457 -6.37 16.21 -1.87
N ASN A 458 -7.30 16.64 -1.02
CA ASN A 458 -8.31 15.78 -0.42
C ASN A 458 -9.32 15.29 -1.47
N CYS A 459 -9.84 14.07 -1.30
CA CYS A 459 -10.79 13.46 -2.24
C CYS A 459 -11.98 14.37 -2.54
N ALA A 460 -12.59 14.97 -1.51
CA ALA A 460 -13.72 15.86 -1.67
C ALA A 460 -13.38 17.13 -2.48
N SER A 461 -12.20 17.73 -2.23
CA SER A 461 -11.73 18.92 -2.95
C SER A 461 -11.42 18.60 -4.42
N LEU A 462 -10.76 17.48 -4.68
CA LEU A 462 -10.45 17.02 -6.04
C LEU A 462 -11.71 16.61 -6.81
N ALA A 463 -12.74 16.07 -6.13
CA ALA A 463 -14.00 15.69 -6.74
C ALA A 463 -14.97 16.89 -6.93
N GLY A 464 -14.63 18.09 -6.44
CA GLY A 464 -15.36 19.33 -6.67
C GLY A 464 -16.30 19.75 -5.55
N VAL A 465 -16.31 19.10 -4.40
CA VAL A 465 -17.12 19.51 -3.23
C VAL A 465 -16.72 20.90 -2.76
N GLU A 466 -15.42 21.16 -2.65
CA GLU A 466 -14.90 22.46 -2.20
C GLU A 466 -15.34 23.60 -3.13
N GLN A 467 -15.15 23.42 -4.44
CA GLN A 467 -15.55 24.42 -5.43
C GLN A 467 -17.08 24.70 -5.39
N ALA A 468 -17.88 23.63 -5.29
CA ALA A 468 -19.34 23.77 -5.25
C ALA A 468 -19.82 24.53 -4.01
N LEU A 469 -19.18 24.29 -2.85
CA LEU A 469 -19.45 25.02 -1.60
C LEU A 469 -19.02 26.50 -1.71
N GLU A 470 -17.85 26.78 -2.28
CA GLU A 470 -17.38 28.14 -2.54
C GLU A 470 -18.35 28.93 -3.43
N GLN A 471 -18.87 28.27 -4.47
CA GLN A 471 -19.81 28.89 -5.43
C GLN A 471 -21.25 28.84 -4.98
N GLN A 472 -21.59 28.18 -3.89
CA GLN A 472 -22.95 27.93 -3.40
C GLN A 472 -23.84 27.28 -4.48
N ASP A 473 -23.26 26.39 -5.30
CA ASP A 473 -23.97 25.68 -6.36
C ASP A 473 -24.37 24.27 -5.91
N GLU A 474 -25.64 24.15 -5.50
CA GLU A 474 -26.22 22.88 -5.05
C GLU A 474 -26.21 21.80 -6.14
N SER A 475 -26.36 22.16 -7.40
CA SER A 475 -26.30 21.18 -8.51
C SER A 475 -24.91 20.64 -8.72
N ALA A 476 -23.90 21.50 -8.63
CA ALA A 476 -22.50 21.09 -8.67
C ALA A 476 -22.13 20.23 -7.44
N LEU A 477 -22.69 20.57 -6.26
CA LEU A 477 -22.48 19.80 -5.02
C LEU A 477 -23.06 18.39 -5.11
N GLU A 478 -24.26 18.21 -5.67
CA GLU A 478 -24.85 16.90 -5.95
C GLU A 478 -23.93 16.04 -6.82
N LEU A 479 -23.43 16.60 -7.90
CA LEU A 479 -22.49 15.89 -8.81
C LEU A 479 -21.16 15.59 -8.13
N ALA A 480 -20.65 16.49 -7.28
CA ALA A 480 -19.40 16.30 -6.56
C ALA A 480 -19.48 15.13 -5.54
N ILE A 481 -20.55 15.08 -4.75
CA ILE A 481 -20.81 13.96 -3.84
C ILE A 481 -20.97 12.65 -4.62
N ALA A 482 -21.67 12.68 -5.75
CA ALA A 482 -21.82 11.50 -6.60
C ALA A 482 -20.46 10.99 -7.14
N ARG A 483 -19.52 11.89 -7.51
CA ARG A 483 -18.14 11.51 -7.91
C ARG A 483 -17.39 10.84 -6.76
N VAL A 484 -17.44 11.40 -5.55
CA VAL A 484 -16.81 10.80 -4.35
C VAL A 484 -17.32 9.38 -4.16
N LEU A 485 -18.64 9.19 -4.17
CA LEU A 485 -19.26 7.88 -3.96
C LEU A 485 -19.00 6.90 -5.12
N LEU A 486 -18.90 7.40 -6.36
CA LEU A 486 -18.62 6.57 -7.53
C LEU A 486 -17.24 5.92 -7.44
N ILE A 487 -16.17 6.71 -7.23
CA ILE A 487 -14.79 6.17 -7.21
C ILE A 487 -14.56 5.27 -6.00
N HIS A 488 -15.11 5.61 -4.84
CA HIS A 488 -15.11 4.70 -3.69
C HIS A 488 -15.93 3.44 -3.94
N GLY A 489 -17.06 3.56 -4.65
CA GLY A 489 -17.85 2.41 -5.05
C GLY A 489 -17.09 1.45 -5.95
N VAL A 490 -16.27 1.96 -6.87
CA VAL A 490 -15.40 1.11 -7.70
C VAL A 490 -14.38 0.39 -6.84
N ILE A 491 -13.62 1.06 -5.95
CA ILE A 491 -12.62 0.37 -5.12
C ILE A 491 -13.25 -0.63 -4.15
N MET A 492 -14.49 -0.41 -3.70
CA MET A 492 -15.23 -1.34 -2.83
C MET A 492 -15.66 -2.61 -3.55
N THR A 493 -15.82 -2.56 -4.88
CA THR A 493 -16.48 -3.64 -5.64
C THR A 493 -15.61 -4.31 -6.70
N ILE A 494 -14.50 -3.70 -7.14
CA ILE A 494 -13.67 -4.24 -8.24
C ILE A 494 -12.83 -5.46 -7.84
N GLY A 495 -12.62 -5.72 -6.55
CA GLY A 495 -11.81 -6.82 -6.02
C GLY A 495 -10.65 -6.31 -5.18
N GLY A 496 -9.94 -7.22 -4.51
CA GLY A 496 -8.90 -6.85 -3.57
C GLY A 496 -9.43 -6.21 -2.29
N ILE A 497 -8.57 -5.46 -1.60
CA ILE A 497 -8.87 -4.78 -0.34
C ILE A 497 -9.10 -3.29 -0.62
N PRO A 498 -10.31 -2.74 -0.42
CA PRO A 498 -10.52 -1.29 -0.47
C PRO A 498 -9.86 -0.62 0.72
N LEU A 499 -9.23 0.53 0.50
CA LEU A 499 -8.54 1.31 1.53
C LEU A 499 -9.02 2.76 1.48
N LEU A 500 -9.59 3.25 2.58
CA LEU A 500 -10.01 4.62 2.77
C LEU A 500 -8.89 5.42 3.47
N TYR A 501 -8.67 6.66 3.08
CA TYR A 501 -7.93 7.60 3.92
C TYR A 501 -8.94 8.28 4.87
N LEU A 502 -8.72 8.14 6.19
CA LEU A 502 -9.66 8.68 7.18
C LEU A 502 -9.77 10.20 7.06
N GLY A 503 -11.01 10.67 7.01
CA GLY A 503 -11.39 12.03 6.64
C GLY A 503 -12.16 12.09 5.31
N ASP A 504 -11.92 11.18 4.36
CA ASP A 504 -12.67 11.14 3.11
C ASP A 504 -14.14 10.78 3.36
N GLU A 505 -14.42 9.95 4.37
CA GLU A 505 -15.78 9.53 4.75
C GLU A 505 -16.64 10.66 5.33
N ILE A 506 -16.02 11.75 5.79
CA ILE A 506 -16.72 12.96 6.21
C ILE A 506 -16.48 14.13 5.25
N ALA A 507 -16.03 13.86 4.04
CA ALA A 507 -15.73 14.84 3.01
C ALA A 507 -14.80 15.97 3.50
N THR A 508 -13.70 15.62 4.17
CA THR A 508 -12.69 16.58 4.59
C THR A 508 -12.13 17.32 3.38
N LEU A 509 -12.10 18.66 3.47
CA LEU A 509 -11.57 19.54 2.44
C LEU A 509 -10.06 19.76 2.62
N ASN A 510 -9.43 20.40 1.64
CA ASN A 510 -8.02 20.78 1.70
C ASN A 510 -7.74 21.70 2.90
N ASP A 511 -6.59 21.49 3.52
CA ASP A 511 -6.08 22.35 4.60
C ASP A 511 -4.99 23.26 4.04
N TYR A 512 -5.32 24.50 3.79
CA TYR A 512 -4.38 25.51 3.27
C TYR A 512 -3.54 26.15 4.37
N SER A 513 -3.75 25.80 5.64
CA SER A 513 -2.98 26.38 6.76
C SER A 513 -1.56 25.84 6.84
N TYR A 514 -1.25 24.75 6.12
CA TYR A 514 0.08 24.14 6.09
C TYR A 514 1.20 25.11 5.60
N ASP A 515 0.86 26.08 4.75
CA ASP A 515 1.80 27.06 4.23
C ASP A 515 2.25 28.10 5.26
N GLN A 516 1.54 28.16 6.40
CA GLN A 516 1.87 29.00 7.54
C GLN A 516 2.79 28.29 8.57
N ASP A 517 2.98 26.99 8.43
CA ASP A 517 3.84 26.17 9.27
C ASP A 517 5.22 26.01 8.59
N PRO A 518 6.30 26.59 9.14
CA PRO A 518 7.63 26.48 8.54
C PRO A 518 8.12 25.04 8.33
N ALA A 519 7.64 24.08 9.13
CA ALA A 519 8.01 22.68 9.03
C ALA A 519 7.29 21.94 7.88
N LYS A 520 6.24 22.56 7.33
CA LYS A 520 5.42 21.98 6.24
C LYS A 520 5.53 22.78 4.94
N LEU A 521 6.09 23.97 5.03
CA LEU A 521 6.24 24.89 3.89
C LEU A 521 7.05 24.22 2.78
N GLY A 522 6.50 24.25 1.55
CA GLY A 522 7.13 23.64 0.37
C GLY A 522 6.66 22.21 0.06
N ASP A 523 6.09 21.48 1.02
CA ASP A 523 5.51 20.16 0.80
C ASP A 523 3.99 20.22 0.69
N SER A 524 3.47 20.30 -0.54
CA SER A 524 2.03 20.40 -0.79
C SER A 524 1.23 19.14 -0.38
N ARG A 525 1.88 18.04 0.01
CA ARG A 525 1.18 16.84 0.56
C ARG A 525 0.44 17.17 1.86
N TRP A 526 0.90 18.17 2.61
CA TRP A 526 0.22 18.64 3.82
C TRP A 526 -1.16 19.25 3.55
N LEU A 527 -1.44 19.66 2.30
CA LEU A 527 -2.77 20.10 1.88
C LEU A 527 -3.86 19.05 2.16
N HIS A 528 -3.51 17.77 2.02
CA HIS A 528 -4.44 16.65 2.22
C HIS A 528 -4.12 15.77 3.44
N ARG A 529 -3.17 16.17 4.27
CA ARG A 529 -2.89 15.57 5.58
C ARG A 529 -3.52 16.43 6.69
N ALA A 530 -4.80 16.78 6.50
CA ALA A 530 -5.57 17.57 7.45
C ALA A 530 -5.87 16.80 8.74
N ALA A 531 -5.89 17.49 9.87
CA ALA A 531 -6.38 16.93 11.13
C ALA A 531 -7.84 16.51 10.99
N PHE A 532 -8.21 15.37 11.59
CA PHE A 532 -9.59 14.85 11.56
C PHE A 532 -10.51 15.72 12.40
N ASP A 533 -11.53 16.27 11.77
CA ASP A 533 -12.50 17.15 12.43
C ASP A 533 -13.62 16.34 13.09
N TRP A 534 -13.46 16.02 14.37
CA TRP A 534 -14.45 15.27 15.14
C TRP A 534 -15.77 16.04 15.32
N GLN A 535 -15.76 17.37 15.29
CA GLN A 535 -17.00 18.18 15.37
C GLN A 535 -17.80 18.06 14.07
N ARG A 536 -17.15 18.10 12.91
CA ARG A 536 -17.80 17.80 11.62
C ARG A 536 -18.30 16.37 11.57
N CYS A 537 -17.55 15.42 12.13
CA CYS A 537 -17.91 14.01 12.19
C CYS A 537 -19.22 13.75 12.96
N GLU A 538 -19.61 14.59 13.90
CA GLU A 538 -20.90 14.49 14.58
C GLU A 538 -22.09 14.59 13.62
N ARG A 539 -21.93 15.28 12.49
CA ARG A 539 -22.95 15.43 11.44
C ARG A 539 -23.08 14.21 10.51
N ARG A 540 -22.24 13.19 10.66
CA ARG A 540 -22.20 11.99 9.77
C ARG A 540 -23.51 11.22 9.64
N ARG A 541 -24.49 11.48 10.51
CA ARG A 541 -25.83 10.86 10.46
C ARG A 541 -26.91 11.80 9.89
N ASP A 542 -26.60 13.06 9.68
CA ASP A 542 -27.50 14.05 9.16
C ASP A 542 -27.43 14.14 7.63
N MET A 543 -28.36 13.52 6.94
CA MET A 543 -28.46 13.51 5.48
C MET A 543 -28.69 14.87 4.82
N SER A 544 -28.95 15.91 5.58
CA SER A 544 -29.01 17.27 5.05
C SER A 544 -27.63 17.91 4.87
N THR A 545 -26.57 17.30 5.42
CA THR A 545 -25.20 17.77 5.37
C THR A 545 -24.37 16.99 4.37
N VAL A 546 -23.26 17.57 3.91
CA VAL A 546 -22.30 16.89 3.02
C VAL A 546 -21.67 15.68 3.73
N GLU A 547 -21.26 15.88 5.00
CA GLU A 547 -20.66 14.85 5.84
C GLU A 547 -21.59 13.63 5.98
N GLY A 548 -22.86 13.87 6.30
CA GLY A 548 -23.85 12.81 6.46
C GLY A 548 -24.10 12.05 5.15
N ARG A 549 -24.22 12.75 4.05
CA ARG A 549 -24.49 12.16 2.73
C ARG A 549 -23.32 11.28 2.27
N VAL A 550 -22.08 11.75 2.42
CA VAL A 550 -20.87 10.98 2.06
C VAL A 550 -20.70 9.80 3.00
N PHE A 551 -20.77 10.01 4.31
CA PHE A 551 -20.61 8.95 5.31
C PHE A 551 -21.64 7.81 5.12
N GLN A 552 -22.90 8.14 5.02
CA GLN A 552 -23.97 7.13 4.86
C GLN A 552 -23.87 6.43 3.50
N GLY A 553 -23.43 7.15 2.46
CA GLY A 553 -23.17 6.57 1.14
C GLY A 553 -22.05 5.54 1.19
N LEU A 554 -20.92 5.86 1.83
CA LEU A 554 -19.78 4.95 2.00
C LEU A 554 -20.14 3.77 2.92
N LEU A 555 -20.80 4.02 4.04
CA LEU A 555 -21.26 2.96 4.95
C LEU A 555 -22.14 1.94 4.22
N ARG A 556 -23.04 2.43 3.35
CA ARG A 556 -23.88 1.54 2.52
C ARG A 556 -23.07 0.70 1.53
N LEU A 557 -22.03 1.28 0.91
CA LEU A 557 -21.11 0.55 0.02
C LEU A 557 -20.34 -0.54 0.79
N ILE A 558 -19.83 -0.23 1.97
CA ILE A 558 -19.15 -1.17 2.86
C ILE A 558 -20.07 -2.31 3.28
N GLN A 559 -21.31 -1.99 3.67
CA GLN A 559 -22.31 -2.99 4.04
C GLN A 559 -22.68 -3.89 2.86
N LEU A 560 -22.87 -3.32 1.67
CA LEU A 560 -23.13 -4.06 0.43
C LEU A 560 -21.99 -5.07 0.15
N ARG A 561 -20.73 -4.62 0.25
CA ARG A 561 -19.57 -5.51 0.08
C ARG A 561 -19.59 -6.65 1.11
N ARG A 562 -19.74 -6.32 2.40
CA ARG A 562 -19.70 -7.29 3.50
C ARG A 562 -20.81 -8.33 3.45
N GLN A 563 -21.96 -7.99 2.87
CA GLN A 563 -23.12 -8.88 2.75
C GLN A 563 -23.10 -9.78 1.51
N ASN A 564 -22.14 -9.56 0.58
CA ASN A 564 -22.16 -10.25 -0.70
C ASN A 564 -20.89 -11.07 -0.94
N LEU A 565 -21.05 -12.39 -1.03
CA LEU A 565 -19.95 -13.33 -1.23
C LEU A 565 -19.29 -13.22 -2.62
N ALA A 566 -19.92 -12.58 -3.60
CA ALA A 566 -19.28 -12.28 -4.89
C ALA A 566 -18.02 -11.38 -4.75
N PHE A 567 -17.80 -10.77 -3.58
CA PHE A 567 -16.60 -9.98 -3.32
C PHE A 567 -15.50 -10.75 -2.55
N THR A 568 -15.75 -12.02 -2.19
CA THR A 568 -14.78 -12.90 -1.51
C THR A 568 -14.00 -13.71 -2.54
N ARG A 569 -12.65 -13.67 -2.51
CA ARG A 569 -11.78 -14.55 -3.33
C ARG A 569 -12.20 -14.68 -4.80
N ALA A 570 -12.96 -13.74 -5.31
CA ALA A 570 -13.59 -13.80 -6.61
C ALA A 570 -12.68 -13.20 -7.70
N GLU A 571 -12.80 -13.75 -8.90
CA GLU A 571 -12.15 -13.17 -10.07
C GLU A 571 -12.88 -11.92 -10.54
N THR A 572 -12.10 -10.98 -11.11
CA THR A 572 -12.63 -9.79 -11.78
C THR A 572 -12.45 -9.92 -13.28
N GLU A 573 -13.54 -9.87 -14.02
CA GLU A 573 -13.51 -9.77 -15.48
C GLU A 573 -14.01 -8.39 -15.90
N ILE A 574 -13.17 -7.65 -16.63
CA ILE A 574 -13.52 -6.33 -17.16
C ILE A 574 -14.32 -6.49 -18.44
N LEU A 575 -15.47 -5.84 -18.51
CA LEU A 575 -16.46 -6.00 -19.57
C LEU A 575 -16.51 -4.74 -20.45
N ASP A 576 -16.90 -4.92 -21.72
CA ASP A 576 -17.20 -3.82 -22.65
C ASP A 576 -18.69 -3.47 -22.63
N ALA A 577 -19.04 -2.34 -22.04
CA ALA A 577 -20.41 -1.82 -22.05
C ALA A 577 -20.85 -1.24 -23.40
N GLY A 578 -19.93 -1.08 -24.35
CA GLY A 578 -20.20 -0.42 -25.65
C GLY A 578 -20.46 1.08 -25.54
N ASN A 579 -20.12 1.67 -24.40
CA ASN A 579 -20.27 3.10 -24.12
C ASN A 579 -18.96 3.61 -23.47
N PRO A 580 -18.27 4.61 -24.07
CA PRO A 580 -16.97 5.08 -23.61
C PRO A 580 -17.00 5.79 -22.25
N HIS A 581 -18.18 6.08 -21.72
CA HIS A 581 -18.38 6.72 -20.41
C HIS A 581 -18.76 5.74 -19.31
N VAL A 582 -18.98 4.46 -19.64
CA VAL A 582 -19.46 3.45 -18.69
C VAL A 582 -18.40 2.38 -18.47
N PHE A 583 -17.80 2.36 -17.27
CA PHE A 583 -16.90 1.30 -16.85
C PHE A 583 -17.73 0.11 -16.32
N ALA A 584 -17.46 -1.10 -16.83
CA ALA A 584 -18.19 -2.28 -16.47
C ALA A 584 -17.26 -3.46 -16.16
N TYR A 585 -17.64 -4.26 -15.15
CA TYR A 585 -16.97 -5.49 -14.79
C TYR A 585 -17.93 -6.47 -14.09
N VAL A 586 -17.53 -7.74 -14.04
CA VAL A 586 -18.25 -8.78 -13.31
C VAL A 586 -17.34 -9.39 -12.25
N ARG A 587 -17.94 -9.70 -11.09
CA ARG A 587 -17.32 -10.44 -9.99
C ARG A 587 -18.07 -11.74 -9.82
N SER A 588 -17.35 -12.86 -9.78
CA SER A 588 -17.95 -14.18 -9.62
C SER A 588 -17.20 -15.02 -8.59
N HIS A 589 -17.92 -15.59 -7.64
CA HIS A 589 -17.44 -16.56 -6.67
C HIS A 589 -18.50 -17.63 -6.45
N ASP A 590 -18.20 -18.87 -6.80
CA ASP A 590 -19.15 -19.98 -6.81
C ASP A 590 -20.44 -19.64 -7.60
N GLN A 591 -21.58 -19.62 -6.91
CA GLN A 591 -22.88 -19.28 -7.51
C GLN A 591 -23.22 -17.79 -7.42
N HIS A 592 -22.39 -17.01 -6.73
CA HIS A 592 -22.61 -15.56 -6.53
C HIS A 592 -21.95 -14.77 -7.65
N THR A 593 -22.76 -14.03 -8.40
CA THR A 593 -22.27 -13.18 -9.50
C THR A 593 -22.91 -11.80 -9.38
N VAL A 594 -22.07 -10.76 -9.45
CA VAL A 594 -22.53 -9.37 -9.53
C VAL A 594 -21.88 -8.69 -10.73
N PHE A 595 -22.66 -7.88 -11.43
CA PHE A 595 -22.21 -6.98 -12.49
C PHE A 595 -22.20 -5.57 -11.93
N VAL A 596 -21.10 -4.88 -12.15
CA VAL A 596 -20.96 -3.48 -11.72
C VAL A 596 -20.82 -2.60 -12.95
N LEU A 597 -21.64 -1.55 -13.02
CA LEU A 597 -21.57 -0.51 -14.05
C LEU A 597 -21.44 0.84 -13.38
N SER A 598 -20.55 1.67 -13.90
CA SER A 598 -20.19 2.97 -13.35
C SER A 598 -20.20 4.02 -14.46
N ASN A 599 -21.10 5.01 -14.39
CA ASN A 599 -21.14 6.15 -15.32
C ASN A 599 -20.16 7.22 -14.85
N PHE A 600 -19.09 7.49 -15.61
CA PHE A 600 -18.07 8.49 -15.29
C PHE A 600 -18.33 9.89 -15.87
N SER A 601 -19.55 10.15 -16.31
CA SER A 601 -19.90 11.46 -16.89
C SER A 601 -21.00 12.18 -16.10
N GLU A 602 -21.04 13.50 -16.24
CA GLU A 602 -22.10 14.38 -15.73
C GLU A 602 -23.41 14.30 -16.53
N ARG A 603 -23.52 13.37 -17.48
CA ARG A 603 -24.68 13.18 -18.33
C ARG A 603 -25.30 11.80 -18.13
N GLU A 604 -26.59 11.71 -18.42
CA GLU A 604 -27.26 10.41 -18.55
C GLU A 604 -26.55 9.57 -19.62
N GLN A 605 -26.24 8.32 -19.30
CA GLN A 605 -25.63 7.37 -20.22
C GLN A 605 -26.55 6.18 -20.44
N ARG A 606 -26.40 5.55 -21.60
CA ARG A 606 -27.24 4.43 -22.00
C ARG A 606 -26.40 3.24 -22.40
N VAL A 607 -26.81 2.05 -21.94
CA VAL A 607 -26.21 0.78 -22.31
C VAL A 607 -27.27 -0.07 -23.02
N GLU A 608 -27.02 -0.41 -24.27
CA GLU A 608 -27.96 -1.15 -25.09
C GLU A 608 -28.28 -2.54 -24.50
N ALA A 609 -29.54 -2.96 -24.59
CA ALA A 609 -30.00 -4.31 -24.16
C ALA A 609 -29.18 -5.46 -24.79
N ARG A 610 -28.69 -5.29 -26.02
CA ARG A 610 -27.81 -6.27 -26.67
C ARG A 610 -26.50 -6.41 -25.92
N ARG A 611 -25.86 -5.30 -25.50
CA ARG A 611 -24.62 -5.31 -24.75
C ARG A 611 -24.81 -5.93 -23.36
N LEU A 612 -25.87 -5.60 -22.65
CA LEU A 612 -26.21 -6.21 -21.37
C LEU A 612 -26.27 -7.74 -21.47
N ARG A 613 -26.90 -8.25 -22.53
CA ARG A 613 -26.97 -9.71 -22.78
C ARG A 613 -25.60 -10.31 -23.13
N GLN A 614 -24.77 -9.62 -23.93
CA GLN A 614 -23.41 -10.06 -24.26
C GLN A 614 -22.52 -10.14 -23.04
N MET A 615 -22.68 -9.23 -22.07
CA MET A 615 -22.01 -9.26 -20.77
C MET A 615 -22.53 -10.39 -19.85
N GLY A 616 -23.56 -11.16 -20.25
CA GLY A 616 -24.10 -12.29 -19.48
C GLY A 616 -25.24 -11.90 -18.51
N MET A 617 -25.77 -10.70 -18.60
CA MET A 617 -26.92 -10.28 -17.78
C MET A 617 -28.21 -10.99 -18.26
N ARG A 618 -29.05 -11.40 -17.29
CA ARG A 618 -30.33 -12.05 -17.54
C ARG A 618 -31.48 -11.04 -17.53
N LYS A 619 -32.70 -11.52 -17.81
CA LYS A 619 -33.89 -10.68 -17.99
C LYS A 619 -34.18 -9.76 -16.81
N THR A 620 -34.04 -10.25 -15.59
CA THR A 620 -34.28 -9.45 -14.36
C THR A 620 -33.09 -9.55 -13.43
N MET A 621 -32.63 -8.40 -12.97
CA MET A 621 -31.55 -8.20 -12.02
C MET A 621 -32.05 -7.30 -10.87
N VAL A 622 -31.35 -7.31 -9.75
CA VAL A 622 -31.59 -6.35 -8.64
C VAL A 622 -30.34 -5.49 -8.49
N ASP A 623 -30.52 -4.20 -8.52
CA ASP A 623 -29.48 -3.25 -8.12
C ASP A 623 -29.39 -3.26 -6.59
N LEU A 624 -28.36 -3.90 -6.06
CA LEU A 624 -28.14 -4.06 -4.62
C LEU A 624 -27.87 -2.72 -3.92
N TYR A 625 -27.32 -1.75 -4.65
CA TYR A 625 -27.03 -0.43 -4.08
C TYR A 625 -28.29 0.43 -4.00
N ALA A 626 -29.11 0.44 -5.04
CA ALA A 626 -30.35 1.22 -5.07
C ALA A 626 -31.56 0.45 -4.50
N GLY A 627 -31.49 -0.87 -4.32
CA GLY A 627 -32.60 -1.71 -3.84
C GLY A 627 -33.77 -1.83 -4.83
N ARG A 628 -33.49 -1.73 -6.14
CA ARG A 628 -34.55 -1.73 -7.19
C ARG A 628 -34.30 -2.79 -8.25
N SER A 629 -35.38 -3.30 -8.87
CA SER A 629 -35.29 -4.22 -10.00
C SER A 629 -34.88 -3.49 -11.28
N VAL A 630 -34.04 -4.16 -12.08
CA VAL A 630 -33.55 -3.70 -13.36
C VAL A 630 -33.81 -4.77 -14.41
N THR A 631 -34.30 -4.37 -15.58
CA THR A 631 -34.61 -5.28 -16.66
C THR A 631 -33.59 -5.19 -17.78
N ALA A 632 -32.72 -6.20 -17.91
CA ALA A 632 -31.68 -6.26 -18.93
C ALA A 632 -32.17 -6.57 -20.37
N THR A 633 -33.48 -6.69 -20.61
CA THR A 633 -34.07 -6.82 -21.94
C THR A 633 -34.36 -5.49 -22.62
N GLN A 634 -34.21 -4.40 -21.87
CA GLN A 634 -34.38 -3.04 -22.35
C GLN A 634 -33.05 -2.30 -22.23
N GLU A 635 -32.96 -1.14 -22.86
CA GLU A 635 -31.84 -0.21 -22.67
C GLU A 635 -31.75 0.19 -21.19
N LEU A 636 -30.54 0.11 -20.65
CA LEU A 636 -30.26 0.55 -19.27
C LEU A 636 -29.85 2.03 -19.29
N VAL A 637 -30.59 2.83 -18.55
CA VAL A 637 -30.32 4.27 -18.39
C VAL A 637 -29.64 4.49 -17.05
N MET A 638 -28.51 5.16 -17.06
CA MET A 638 -27.70 5.50 -15.89
C MET A 638 -27.65 7.03 -15.74
N VAL A 639 -28.04 7.53 -14.57
CA VAL A 639 -27.92 8.97 -14.27
C VAL A 639 -26.46 9.40 -14.08
N PRO A 640 -26.14 10.70 -14.03
CA PRO A 640 -24.78 11.19 -13.83
C PRO A 640 -24.08 10.54 -12.63
N TYR A 641 -22.83 10.10 -12.85
CA TYR A 641 -21.95 9.48 -11.84
C TYR A 641 -22.58 8.32 -11.03
N GLN A 642 -23.53 7.60 -11.65
CA GLN A 642 -24.20 6.48 -11.02
C GLN A 642 -23.33 5.24 -10.97
N LEU A 643 -23.25 4.60 -9.80
CA LEU A 643 -22.82 3.21 -9.62
C LEU A 643 -24.06 2.31 -9.54
N MET A 644 -24.03 1.20 -10.28
CA MET A 644 -25.02 0.13 -10.19
C MET A 644 -24.33 -1.20 -9.88
N VAL A 645 -24.83 -1.94 -8.90
CA VAL A 645 -24.34 -3.27 -8.51
C VAL A 645 -25.45 -4.29 -8.71
N LEU A 646 -25.44 -4.96 -9.86
CA LEU A 646 -26.54 -5.78 -10.34
C LEU A 646 -26.30 -7.27 -10.01
N ALA A 647 -27.13 -7.83 -9.15
CA ALA A 647 -27.15 -9.26 -8.85
C ALA A 647 -28.31 -9.97 -9.56
N ARG A 648 -28.17 -11.27 -9.76
CA ARG A 648 -29.30 -12.11 -10.25
C ARG A 648 -30.36 -12.19 -9.15
N VAL A 649 -31.63 -12.13 -9.56
CA VAL A 649 -32.74 -12.51 -8.67
C VAL A 649 -32.65 -14.01 -8.43
N ALA A 650 -32.59 -14.42 -7.15
CA ALA A 650 -32.52 -15.81 -6.74
C ALA A 650 -33.77 -16.59 -7.18
#